data_f07100f0aba800eecbedc7d73afeab5e
#
_entry.id   f07100f0aba800eecbedc7d73afeab5e
#
_cell.length_a   1.000
_cell.length_b   1.000
_cell.length_c   1.000
_cell.angle_alpha   90.00
_cell.angle_beta   90.00
_cell.angle_gamma   90.00
#
_symmetry.space_group_name_H-M   'P 1'
#
loop_
_entity.id
_entity.type
_entity.pdbx_description
1 polymer ?
#
loop_
_entity_poly.entity_id
_entity_poly.type
_entity_poly.pdbx_seq_one_letter_code
_entity_poly.pdbx_strand_id
1 'polypeptide(L)'
;MDSQKPISYANLTINGQIFTVTKATIKESLEEIFFAECEGYCESMESPLVQSLNSTLSNDLDGYKFLDKQAALKIKKIALQNASDPNSINLPSSSGIDESVYNGIISEVGYIGTSNTGGFKSSISQKYFFKFVLSSPLFRLSINSANRIFTDQTIIDVIKEILKFYQTSLIKEVDFSNVKNSYEPREYISQYNESDLNFLQRICFNNGIYFYEDDSKIYFYDTVTISGFELANQDGATSNAPSNFIEINFNPNINNALKQECIKAINKTEILNANSFSYSSQNAMYPTVLDMVNSKQNEKTKYNAHFHLGQYSFTQQESLNIPTELKRRRSILNLNTYIADSNVFGLKLNSGVSLSYDPSALKNDTKFDFKIIALVQNFVDETNLENRLDTSDIVPISGKSFSTSYSNQIIMLPSSTVYVPKFKTKPRSPEVTLGVVIGNNGIDDEKNTIHTDEHGRVKVRINAFSSQETVDDCFNPKGINSTNTKDYSHSAYLRVMTPIASSDSGFFAIPRIGDEVVVSFLEGDIDKPMVSASLYNAYNPQLPNLPSDYHQTTLSSKTIGVNESGRNEFTFSNLKDKEHIYLKAQKDYGELIQHDFTQTILNDKSSKVLGTYTEKIQEAHVQTIDLAKNVNVGAEYLTTVGLSKDTVVGLSNTVNVGVDNKIRVGQDSSEYVGNDKSIEIKGNLDTVVYQNENRTVKEDKKDVIEGSYEMSSSKGINKYTQEHIVLQADNYIDIKSKSNLTTNTDSQHTEVADSKFSDIKSNYEVDAGNQILHQVGNAQIEITSNNVIIRAGGVEAIFDQRGITVIGGEVRAE
;
A
#
# COMPACT_ATOMS: atom_id res chain seq x y z
N MET A 1 36.15 39.80 54.84
CA MET A 1 35.30 40.37 53.80
C MET A 1 35.03 39.23 52.83
N ASP A 2 33.89 38.55 53.03
CA ASP A 2 33.43 37.49 52.12
C ASP A 2 33.22 38.13 50.72
N SER A 3 34.01 37.66 49.77
CA SER A 3 33.79 38.01 48.35
C SER A 3 32.43 37.41 47.97
N GLN A 4 31.39 38.25 47.91
CA GLN A 4 30.09 37.84 47.36
C GLN A 4 30.34 37.29 45.97
N LYS A 5 30.08 35.98 45.82
CA LYS A 5 30.06 35.36 44.48
C LYS A 5 29.09 36.17 43.58
N PRO A 6 29.45 36.48 42.37
CA PRO A 6 28.55 37.20 41.47
C PRO A 6 27.22 36.41 41.35
N ILE A 7 26.11 37.10 41.46
CA ILE A 7 24.78 36.53 41.35
C ILE A 7 24.62 36.06 39.90
N SER A 8 24.52 34.75 39.70
CA SER A 8 24.25 34.19 38.39
C SER A 8 22.75 34.21 38.15
N TYR A 9 22.33 34.93 37.12
CA TYR A 9 20.91 34.96 36.70
C TYR A 9 20.53 33.84 35.75
N ALA A 10 21.46 33.18 35.09
CA ALA A 10 21.20 32.05 34.21
C ALA A 10 22.28 30.96 34.38
N ASN A 11 21.81 29.72 34.54
CA ASN A 11 22.68 28.58 34.70
C ASN A 11 22.22 27.47 33.75
N LEU A 12 23.19 26.83 33.07
CA LEU A 12 22.97 25.60 32.34
C LEU A 12 23.58 24.45 33.13
N THR A 13 22.76 23.49 33.51
CA THR A 13 23.21 22.30 34.21
C THR A 13 23.21 21.12 33.24
N ILE A 14 24.36 20.50 33.06
CA ILE A 14 24.52 19.36 32.16
C ILE A 14 25.07 18.20 32.99
N ASN A 15 24.30 17.13 33.13
CA ASN A 15 24.69 15.95 33.89
C ASN A 15 25.30 16.27 35.27
N GLY A 16 24.72 17.26 35.98
CA GLY A 16 25.17 17.72 37.30
C GLY A 16 26.28 18.80 37.29
N GLN A 17 26.89 19.09 36.17
CA GLN A 17 27.85 20.17 36.03
C GLN A 17 27.13 21.48 35.70
N ILE A 18 27.47 22.53 36.41
CA ILE A 18 26.83 23.85 36.27
C ILE A 18 27.75 24.79 35.45
N PHE A 19 27.18 25.40 34.42
CA PHE A 19 27.77 26.48 33.64
C PHE A 19 27.01 27.76 33.90
N THR A 20 27.74 28.82 34.15
CA THR A 20 27.18 30.17 34.22
C THR A 20 26.94 30.67 32.80
N VAL A 21 25.69 31.00 32.49
CA VAL A 21 25.29 31.44 31.15
C VAL A 21 25.43 32.97 31.09
N THR A 22 26.20 33.47 30.11
CA THR A 22 26.37 34.87 29.84
C THR A 22 25.44 35.39 28.76
N LYS A 23 25.02 34.52 27.84
CA LYS A 23 24.08 34.85 26.79
C LYS A 23 23.25 33.61 26.46
N ALA A 24 21.97 33.80 26.30
CA ALA A 24 21.06 32.75 25.79
C ALA A 24 20.05 33.34 24.79
N THR A 25 19.84 32.64 23.71
CA THR A 25 18.73 32.90 22.78
C THR A 25 17.88 31.65 22.70
N ILE A 26 16.66 31.74 23.18
CA ILE A 26 15.72 30.62 23.25
C ILE A 26 14.65 30.84 22.20
N LYS A 27 14.40 29.84 21.35
CA LYS A 27 13.35 29.87 20.33
C LYS A 27 12.38 28.73 20.57
N GLU A 28 11.12 29.07 20.65
CA GLU A 28 10.00 28.18 20.88
C GLU A 28 8.89 28.48 19.88
N SER A 29 8.24 27.47 19.35
CA SER A 29 7.16 27.63 18.38
C SER A 29 6.22 26.42 18.41
N LEU A 30 4.96 26.64 18.06
CA LEU A 30 4.01 25.55 17.84
C LEU A 30 4.27 24.76 16.53
N GLU A 31 5.24 25.20 15.71
CA GLU A 31 5.60 24.56 14.43
C GLU A 31 6.95 23.86 14.46
N GLU A 32 7.79 24.15 15.47
CA GLU A 32 9.15 23.61 15.56
C GLU A 32 9.46 23.25 17.01
N ILE A 33 10.38 22.31 17.18
CA ILE A 33 10.89 21.97 18.50
C ILE A 33 11.70 23.13 19.07
N PHE A 34 11.71 23.28 20.41
CA PHE A 34 12.48 24.35 21.00
C PHE A 34 13.98 24.10 20.88
N PHE A 35 14.73 25.18 20.84
CA PHE A 35 16.17 25.17 21.06
C PHE A 35 16.63 26.46 21.73
N ALA A 36 17.71 26.36 22.50
CA ALA A 36 18.34 27.47 23.17
C ALA A 36 19.84 27.47 22.88
N GLU A 37 20.32 28.52 22.20
CA GLU A 37 21.73 28.77 22.03
C GLU A 37 22.24 29.48 23.29
N CYS A 38 23.19 28.84 23.97
CA CYS A 38 23.76 29.37 25.24
C CYS A 38 25.27 29.55 25.10
N GLU A 39 25.74 30.70 25.50
CA GLU A 39 27.17 30.96 25.74
C GLU A 39 27.39 31.08 27.25
N GLY A 40 28.41 30.41 27.74
CA GLY A 40 28.65 30.40 29.17
C GLY A 40 30.01 29.84 29.54
N TYR A 41 30.33 29.83 30.83
CA TYR A 41 31.59 29.32 31.31
C TYR A 41 31.45 28.49 32.58
N CYS A 42 32.47 27.70 32.90
CA CYS A 42 32.62 27.02 34.18
C CYS A 42 33.99 27.38 34.80
N GLU A 43 34.06 27.41 36.13
CA GLU A 43 35.25 27.73 36.90
C GLU A 43 35.92 26.50 37.55
N SER A 44 35.33 25.32 37.43
CA SER A 44 35.81 24.15 38.14
C SER A 44 36.96 23.45 37.42
N MET A 45 38.07 23.24 38.11
CA MET A 45 39.21 22.45 37.61
C MET A 45 39.02 20.95 37.68
N GLU A 46 37.96 20.45 38.32
CA GLU A 46 37.74 19.01 38.55
C GLU A 46 36.92 18.34 37.45
N SER A 47 36.53 19.07 36.43
CA SER A 47 35.77 18.48 35.31
C SER A 47 36.66 17.51 34.52
N PRO A 48 36.21 16.27 34.28
CA PRO A 48 36.90 15.33 33.39
C PRO A 48 37.22 15.93 32.01
N LEU A 49 36.45 16.92 31.57
CA LEU A 49 36.70 17.68 30.34
C LEU A 49 37.92 18.58 30.40
N VAL A 50 38.14 19.26 31.50
CA VAL A 50 39.30 20.13 31.70
C VAL A 50 40.56 19.29 31.81
N GLN A 51 40.50 18.14 32.46
CA GLN A 51 41.63 17.21 32.47
C GLN A 51 41.90 16.60 31.07
N SER A 52 40.88 16.33 30.28
CA SER A 52 41.03 15.88 28.89
C SER A 52 41.54 17.01 27.98
N LEU A 53 41.09 18.25 28.16
CA LEU A 53 41.63 19.44 27.42
C LEU A 53 43.10 19.72 27.73
N ASN A 54 43.54 19.54 28.98
CA ASN A 54 44.96 19.70 29.36
C ASN A 54 45.83 18.51 28.91
N SER A 55 45.27 17.32 28.74
CA SER A 55 45.97 16.14 28.23
C SER A 55 45.97 16.03 26.72
N THR A 56 45.10 16.77 26.03
CA THR A 56 44.82 16.63 24.57
C THR A 56 45.01 17.95 23.82
N LEU A 57 46.16 18.62 24.01
CA LEU A 57 46.75 19.20 22.79
C LEU A 57 47.18 18.12 21.78
N SER A 58 46.85 16.87 22.07
CA SER A 58 46.94 15.69 21.20
C SER A 58 45.55 15.17 20.89
N ASN A 59 44.98 15.59 19.78
CA ASN A 59 44.09 14.93 18.83
C ASN A 59 42.69 14.43 19.25
N ASP A 60 42.20 14.49 20.50
CA ASP A 60 40.84 14.02 20.83
C ASP A 60 40.15 14.97 21.83
N LEU A 61 39.64 16.09 21.30
CA LEU A 61 38.63 16.90 21.98
C LEU A 61 37.32 16.13 22.02
N ASP A 62 37.11 15.35 23.07
CA ASP A 62 35.92 14.50 23.28
C ASP A 62 34.72 15.39 23.67
N GLY A 63 34.30 16.26 22.76
CA GLY A 63 33.04 17.03 22.85
C GLY A 63 31.81 16.08 22.99
N TYR A 64 31.96 14.83 22.62
CA TYR A 64 30.98 13.78 22.80
C TYR A 64 30.51 13.55 24.23
N LYS A 65 31.26 13.98 25.24
CA LYS A 65 30.88 13.83 26.64
C LYS A 65 29.62 14.64 27.00
N PHE A 66 29.32 15.72 26.32
CA PHE A 66 28.14 16.54 26.56
C PHE A 66 27.01 16.29 25.56
N LEU A 67 27.35 15.85 24.35
CA LEU A 67 26.35 15.59 23.34
C LEU A 67 25.37 14.51 23.83
N ASP A 68 24.11 14.73 23.53
CA ASP A 68 22.98 13.87 23.93
C ASP A 68 22.78 13.73 25.47
N LYS A 69 23.46 14.54 26.28
CA LYS A 69 23.25 14.54 27.72
C LYS A 69 22.07 15.43 28.10
N GLN A 70 21.33 14.96 29.09
CA GLN A 70 20.25 15.76 29.68
C GLN A 70 20.80 17.04 30.27
N ALA A 71 20.13 18.14 29.99
CA ALA A 71 20.51 19.45 30.47
C ALA A 71 19.30 20.30 30.82
N ALA A 72 19.48 21.20 31.74
CA ALA A 72 18.47 22.14 32.18
C ALA A 72 19.03 23.58 32.20
N LEU A 73 18.43 24.44 31.38
CA LEU A 73 18.70 25.88 31.41
C LEU A 73 17.68 26.52 32.36
N LYS A 74 18.22 27.19 33.38
CA LYS A 74 17.44 27.99 34.34
C LYS A 74 17.75 29.44 34.18
N ILE A 75 16.76 30.28 33.99
CA ILE A 75 16.87 31.73 33.91
C ILE A 75 16.00 32.33 34.99
N LYS A 76 16.57 33.18 35.82
CA LYS A 76 15.87 33.91 36.85
C LYS A 76 15.50 35.29 36.36
N LYS A 77 14.38 35.78 36.80
CA LYS A 77 13.95 37.15 36.53
C LYS A 77 15.03 38.14 36.98
N ILE A 78 15.36 39.06 36.13
CA ILE A 78 16.26 40.16 36.44
C ILE A 78 15.45 41.20 37.20
N ALA A 79 15.82 41.44 38.48
CA ALA A 79 15.28 42.56 39.24
C ALA A 79 15.71 43.87 38.58
N LEU A 80 14.74 44.65 38.13
CA LEU A 80 15.02 45.99 37.59
C LEU A 80 15.44 46.88 38.75
N GLN A 81 16.72 46.86 39.13
CA GLN A 81 17.28 47.74 40.17
C GLN A 81 17.53 49.15 39.60
N ASN A 82 16.86 50.10 40.19
CA ASN A 82 17.34 51.47 40.11
C ASN A 82 18.59 51.61 41.00
N ALA A 83 19.75 51.89 40.41
CA ALA A 83 21.00 52.04 41.11
C ALA A 83 21.01 53.18 42.17
N SER A 84 19.92 53.90 42.35
CA SER A 84 19.84 55.05 43.25
C SER A 84 18.72 54.94 44.31
N ASP A 85 17.94 53.84 44.40
CA ASP A 85 16.89 53.69 45.42
C ASP A 85 17.06 52.37 46.21
N PRO A 86 17.50 52.45 47.48
CA PRO A 86 17.62 51.28 48.34
C PRO A 86 16.31 50.59 48.68
N ASN A 87 15.16 51.16 48.31
CA ASN A 87 13.83 50.63 48.54
C ASN A 87 13.17 50.13 47.23
N SER A 88 13.95 49.85 46.18
CA SER A 88 13.36 49.29 44.97
C SER A 88 12.68 47.92 45.26
N ILE A 89 11.38 47.94 45.26
CA ILE A 89 10.55 46.77 45.45
C ILE A 89 10.74 45.83 44.26
N ASN A 90 11.05 44.57 44.53
CA ASN A 90 10.92 43.53 43.53
C ASN A 90 9.44 43.46 43.07
N LEU A 91 9.11 44.10 41.96
CA LEU A 91 7.78 43.98 41.39
C LEU A 91 7.61 42.53 40.94
N PRO A 92 6.51 41.85 41.33
CA PRO A 92 6.24 40.53 40.82
C PRO A 92 6.21 40.56 39.27
N SER A 93 6.55 39.44 38.64
CA SER A 93 6.47 39.37 37.17
C SER A 93 5.00 39.48 36.74
N SER A 94 4.74 40.12 35.60
CA SER A 94 3.38 40.19 35.03
C SER A 94 2.83 38.80 34.76
N SER A 95 3.69 37.80 34.54
CA SER A 95 3.34 36.40 34.37
C SER A 95 3.19 35.63 35.69
N GLY A 96 3.64 36.22 36.86
CA GLY A 96 3.73 35.50 38.13
C GLY A 96 4.89 34.50 38.21
N ILE A 97 5.77 34.47 37.25
CA ILE A 97 6.89 33.51 37.11
C ILE A 97 8.21 34.25 37.31
N ASP A 98 8.98 33.84 38.32
CA ASP A 98 10.28 34.43 38.63
C ASP A 98 11.48 33.60 38.16
N GLU A 99 11.25 32.33 37.74
CA GLU A 99 12.25 31.43 37.17
C GLU A 99 11.64 30.64 36.01
N SER A 100 12.32 30.67 34.88
CA SER A 100 12.00 29.86 33.71
C SER A 100 13.00 28.71 33.59
N VAL A 101 12.49 27.50 33.39
CA VAL A 101 13.29 26.27 33.27
C VAL A 101 13.01 25.62 31.91
N TYR A 102 14.10 25.27 31.20
CA TYR A 102 14.07 24.60 29.92
C TYR A 102 14.84 23.28 30.04
N ASN A 103 14.13 22.18 30.03
CA ASN A 103 14.71 20.83 30.10
C ASN A 103 14.85 20.25 28.68
N GLY A 104 16.03 19.75 28.38
CA GLY A 104 16.33 19.19 27.07
C GLY A 104 17.61 18.36 27.05
N ILE A 105 18.20 18.30 25.87
CA ILE A 105 19.47 17.63 25.61
C ILE A 105 20.44 18.58 24.94
N ILE A 106 21.72 18.35 25.09
CA ILE A 106 22.74 19.10 24.36
C ILE A 106 22.87 18.51 22.95
N SER A 107 22.49 19.28 21.95
CA SER A 107 22.60 18.89 20.53
C SER A 107 23.86 19.38 19.85
N GLU A 108 24.48 20.47 20.35
CA GLU A 108 25.73 21.01 19.81
C GLU A 108 26.60 21.57 20.95
N VAL A 109 27.90 21.39 20.83
CA VAL A 109 28.89 21.87 21.77
C VAL A 109 30.03 22.54 21.00
N GLY A 110 30.32 23.78 21.33
CA GLY A 110 31.49 24.52 20.84
C GLY A 110 32.35 24.95 22.01
N TYR A 111 33.66 24.68 21.96
CA TYR A 111 34.59 25.23 22.89
C TYR A 111 35.12 26.56 22.32
N ILE A 112 35.01 27.66 23.12
CA ILE A 112 35.38 28.99 22.67
C ILE A 112 36.82 29.30 23.09
N GLY A 113 37.22 28.91 24.30
CA GLY A 113 38.56 29.16 24.80
C GLY A 113 38.66 29.23 26.32
N THR A 114 39.77 29.62 26.83
CA THR A 114 40.03 29.83 28.25
C THR A 114 40.45 31.25 28.55
N SER A 115 40.05 31.77 29.70
CA SER A 115 40.52 33.05 30.23
C SER A 115 41.02 32.85 31.65
N ASN A 116 42.17 33.47 31.97
CA ASN A 116 42.70 33.50 33.31
C ASN A 116 42.31 34.83 33.99
N THR A 117 41.46 34.79 34.98
CA THR A 117 41.15 35.97 35.81
C THR A 117 41.90 35.87 37.12
N GLY A 118 42.96 36.72 37.27
CA GLY A 118 43.69 36.78 38.50
C GLY A 118 44.58 38.01 38.56
N GLY A 119 44.33 38.96 39.50
CA GLY A 119 45.27 39.98 39.89
C GLY A 119 46.36 39.39 40.81
N PHE A 120 47.48 40.12 40.97
CA PHE A 120 48.76 39.71 41.60
C PHE A 120 48.71 39.05 42.99
N LYS A 121 47.53 38.72 43.57
CA LYS A 121 47.46 38.19 44.93
C LYS A 121 46.31 37.19 45.28
N SER A 122 45.61 36.60 44.31
CA SER A 122 44.59 35.60 44.60
C SER A 122 44.73 34.37 43.68
N SER A 123 44.25 33.22 44.15
CA SER A 123 44.24 31.97 43.38
C SER A 123 43.66 32.22 42.00
N ILE A 124 44.47 31.88 40.96
CA ILE A 124 44.08 32.03 39.55
C ILE A 124 42.94 31.03 39.31
N SER A 125 41.69 31.51 39.17
CA SER A 125 40.62 30.67 38.64
C SER A 125 40.63 30.75 37.12
N GLN A 126 40.79 29.59 36.51
CA GLN A 126 40.71 29.44 35.06
C GLN A 126 39.25 29.27 34.68
N LYS A 127 38.77 30.08 33.75
CA LYS A 127 37.42 29.96 33.18
C LYS A 127 37.48 29.34 31.79
N TYR A 128 36.58 28.37 31.56
CA TYR A 128 36.45 27.66 30.29
C TYR A 128 35.16 28.08 29.65
N PHE A 129 35.19 28.63 28.46
CA PHE A 129 34.07 29.19 27.73
C PHE A 129 33.57 28.20 26.69
N PHE A 130 32.25 28.00 26.67
CA PHE A 130 31.58 27.09 25.75
C PHE A 130 30.39 27.79 25.13
N LYS A 131 30.07 27.32 23.91
CA LYS A 131 28.76 27.50 23.27
C LYS A 131 28.04 26.18 23.30
N PHE A 132 26.81 26.16 23.80
CA PHE A 132 25.95 25.00 23.82
C PHE A 132 24.66 25.29 23.07
N VAL A 133 24.14 24.31 22.39
CA VAL A 133 22.75 24.30 21.92
C VAL A 133 21.98 23.28 22.74
N LEU A 134 21.09 23.77 23.58
CA LEU A 134 20.12 22.97 24.30
C LEU A 134 18.88 22.79 23.41
N SER A 135 18.54 21.58 23.08
CA SER A 135 17.40 21.27 22.22
C SER A 135 16.37 20.42 22.93
N SER A 136 15.17 20.45 22.42
CA SER A 136 14.12 19.49 22.79
C SER A 136 14.63 18.05 22.73
N PRO A 137 14.20 17.15 23.63
CA PRO A 137 14.47 15.72 23.49
C PRO A 137 13.97 15.13 22.17
N LEU A 138 12.98 15.76 21.53
CA LEU A 138 12.49 15.40 20.20
C LEU A 138 13.54 15.62 19.10
N PHE A 139 14.62 16.32 19.38
CA PHE A 139 15.74 16.48 18.45
C PHE A 139 16.33 15.13 18.02
N ARG A 140 16.29 14.10 18.89
CA ARG A 140 16.73 12.76 18.55
C ARG A 140 15.97 12.18 17.37
N LEU A 141 14.69 12.53 17.24
CA LEU A 141 13.86 12.13 16.11
C LEU A 141 14.32 12.79 14.79
N SER A 142 15.05 13.92 14.86
CA SER A 142 15.58 14.59 13.67
C SER A 142 16.80 13.89 13.10
N ILE A 143 17.52 13.14 13.93
CA ILE A 143 18.76 12.45 13.57
C ILE A 143 18.44 11.08 12.92
N ASN A 144 17.43 10.39 13.46
CA ASN A 144 17.03 9.09 12.93
C ASN A 144 16.17 9.27 11.67
N SER A 145 16.56 8.57 10.61
CA SER A 145 15.82 8.54 9.35
C SER A 145 15.44 7.11 9.03
N ALA A 146 14.21 6.88 8.65
CA ALA A 146 13.71 5.55 8.39
C ALA A 146 12.77 5.52 7.18
N ASN A 147 12.57 4.32 6.66
CA ASN A 147 11.60 4.02 5.62
C ASN A 147 10.65 2.95 6.16
N ARG A 148 9.45 3.35 6.56
CA ARG A 148 8.46 2.48 7.22
C ARG A 148 7.10 2.58 6.56
N ILE A 149 6.33 1.51 6.67
CA ILE A 149 4.92 1.45 6.27
C ILE A 149 4.09 1.14 7.51
N PHE A 150 2.99 1.84 7.63
CA PHE A 150 1.94 1.60 8.62
C PHE A 150 0.64 1.33 7.86
N THR A 151 0.01 0.21 8.15
CA THR A 151 -1.22 -0.22 7.46
C THR A 151 -2.35 -0.37 8.47
N ASP A 152 -3.55 0.07 8.06
CA ASP A 152 -4.78 -0.03 8.87
C ASP A 152 -4.65 0.59 10.27
N GLN A 153 -3.88 1.68 10.37
CA GLN A 153 -3.65 2.42 11.61
C GLN A 153 -4.19 3.83 11.54
N THR A 154 -4.62 4.35 12.69
CA THR A 154 -4.91 5.77 12.83
C THR A 154 -3.61 6.58 12.88
N ILE A 155 -3.66 7.84 12.50
CA ILE A 155 -2.49 8.74 12.61
C ILE A 155 -2.00 8.82 14.06
N ILE A 156 -2.88 8.72 15.04
CA ILE A 156 -2.54 8.75 16.48
C ILE A 156 -1.78 7.48 16.88
N ASP A 157 -2.18 6.32 16.36
CA ASP A 157 -1.47 5.07 16.63
C ASP A 157 -0.06 5.11 16.04
N VAL A 158 0.09 5.62 14.82
CA VAL A 158 1.40 5.81 14.18
C VAL A 158 2.28 6.77 14.99
N ILE A 159 1.72 7.91 15.45
CA ILE A 159 2.46 8.86 16.30
C ILE A 159 2.95 8.17 17.57
N LYS A 160 2.08 7.42 18.26
CA LYS A 160 2.42 6.68 19.47
C LYS A 160 3.48 5.61 19.22
N GLU A 161 3.38 4.90 18.08
CA GLU A 161 4.35 3.88 17.70
C GLU A 161 5.75 4.49 17.47
N ILE A 162 5.85 5.60 16.75
CA ILE A 162 7.12 6.31 16.56
C ILE A 162 7.68 6.79 17.91
N LEU A 163 6.87 7.41 18.74
CA LEU A 163 7.32 7.93 20.04
C LEU A 163 7.73 6.80 21.00
N LYS A 164 7.17 5.61 20.86
CA LYS A 164 7.54 4.43 21.67
C LYS A 164 9.02 4.05 21.49
N PHE A 165 9.58 4.17 20.27
CA PHE A 165 11.02 3.93 20.05
C PHE A 165 11.93 4.83 20.89
N TYR A 166 11.42 6.01 21.25
CA TYR A 166 12.14 7.02 22.03
C TYR A 166 11.71 7.09 23.50
N GLN A 167 10.82 6.22 23.96
CA GLN A 167 10.18 6.32 25.28
C GLN A 167 11.19 6.50 26.44
N THR A 168 12.33 5.80 26.42
CA THR A 168 13.37 5.90 27.45
C THR A 168 14.25 7.14 27.31
N SER A 169 14.25 7.77 26.14
CA SER A 169 15.14 8.86 25.78
C SER A 169 14.44 10.22 25.69
N LEU A 170 13.10 10.26 25.65
CA LEU A 170 12.34 11.52 25.57
C LEU A 170 12.46 12.39 26.83
N ILE A 171 12.77 11.83 27.99
CA ILE A 171 12.94 12.54 29.28
C ILE A 171 11.62 13.17 29.80
N LYS A 172 10.74 13.59 28.88
CA LYS A 172 9.46 14.23 29.13
C LYS A 172 8.29 13.28 28.90
N GLU A 173 7.22 13.47 29.69
CA GLU A 173 5.97 12.75 29.51
C GLU A 173 5.24 13.23 28.25
N VAL A 174 4.66 12.32 27.49
CA VAL A 174 3.85 12.66 26.30
C VAL A 174 2.37 12.69 26.66
N ASP A 175 1.71 13.80 26.42
CA ASP A 175 0.32 14.04 26.75
C ASP A 175 -0.57 14.24 25.51
N PHE A 176 -1.47 13.29 25.28
CA PHE A 176 -2.49 13.32 24.23
C PHE A 176 -3.87 13.74 24.74
N SER A 177 -4.00 14.19 25.98
CA SER A 177 -5.29 14.49 26.62
C SER A 177 -6.10 15.58 25.86
N ASN A 178 -5.41 16.39 25.07
CA ASN A 178 -5.99 17.47 24.26
C ASN A 178 -6.23 17.09 22.79
N VAL A 179 -5.98 15.85 22.42
CA VAL A 179 -6.41 15.29 21.14
C VAL A 179 -7.81 14.71 21.33
N LYS A 180 -8.83 15.44 20.86
CA LYS A 180 -10.25 15.13 21.10
C LYS A 180 -10.94 14.49 19.89
N ASN A 181 -10.35 14.64 18.71
CA ASN A 181 -10.90 14.09 17.49
C ASN A 181 -10.67 12.58 17.39
N SER A 182 -11.63 11.90 16.79
CA SER A 182 -11.44 10.54 16.31
C SER A 182 -10.85 10.59 14.89
N TYR A 183 -9.77 9.86 14.67
CA TYR A 183 -9.13 9.73 13.37
C TYR A 183 -9.38 8.33 12.85
N GLU A 184 -9.90 8.24 11.62
CA GLU A 184 -10.12 6.95 10.97
C GLU A 184 -8.78 6.28 10.65
N PRO A 185 -8.72 4.95 10.76
CA PRO A 185 -7.55 4.19 10.32
C PRO A 185 -7.31 4.42 8.84
N ARG A 186 -6.08 4.61 8.43
CA ARG A 186 -5.69 4.71 7.02
C ARG A 186 -5.13 3.39 6.54
N GLU A 187 -5.54 3.00 5.35
CA GLU A 187 -5.07 1.77 4.73
C GLU A 187 -3.55 1.76 4.56
N TYR A 188 -2.95 2.93 4.31
CA TYR A 188 -1.53 3.06 4.07
C TYR A 188 -1.00 4.44 4.50
N ILE A 189 0.01 4.44 5.32
CA ILE A 189 0.79 5.62 5.70
C ILE A 189 2.25 5.23 5.57
N SER A 190 3.05 6.03 4.85
CA SER A 190 4.48 5.77 4.71
C SER A 190 5.35 6.89 5.25
N GLN A 191 6.47 6.50 5.80
CA GLN A 191 7.64 7.34 6.02
C GLN A 191 8.68 6.97 4.96
N TYR A 192 9.19 7.93 4.23
CA TYR A 192 10.16 7.67 3.16
C TYR A 192 11.21 8.78 3.07
N ASN A 193 12.50 8.41 3.25
CA ASN A 193 13.64 9.31 3.18
C ASN A 193 13.47 10.61 3.98
N GLU A 194 12.84 10.53 5.11
CA GLU A 194 12.63 11.64 6.03
C GLU A 194 12.98 11.23 7.46
N SER A 195 13.38 12.20 8.28
CA SER A 195 13.61 11.93 9.69
C SER A 195 12.31 11.64 10.42
N ASP A 196 12.39 10.94 11.55
CA ASP A 196 11.23 10.65 12.39
C ASP A 196 10.53 11.94 12.84
N LEU A 197 11.28 13.01 13.09
CA LEU A 197 10.71 14.31 13.44
C LEU A 197 9.92 14.91 12.27
N ASN A 198 10.50 14.92 11.06
CA ASN A 198 9.81 15.45 9.88
C ASN A 198 8.56 14.63 9.56
N PHE A 199 8.65 13.30 9.67
CA PHE A 199 7.50 12.42 9.51
C PHE A 199 6.41 12.73 10.56
N LEU A 200 6.78 12.80 11.84
CA LEU A 200 5.88 13.14 12.94
C LEU A 200 5.18 14.49 12.69
N GLN A 201 5.96 15.53 12.37
CA GLN A 201 5.42 16.84 12.04
C GLN A 201 4.49 16.79 10.83
N ARG A 202 4.85 16.05 9.79
CA ARG A 202 4.05 15.93 8.58
C ARG A 202 2.69 15.28 8.85
N ILE A 203 2.67 14.14 9.54
CA ILE A 203 1.40 13.46 9.84
C ILE A 203 0.55 14.24 10.84
N CYS A 204 1.17 14.94 11.80
CA CYS A 204 0.46 15.81 12.73
C CYS A 204 -0.10 17.04 12.01
N PHE A 205 0.77 17.85 11.42
CA PHE A 205 0.41 19.17 10.91
C PHE A 205 -0.56 19.13 9.74
N ASN A 206 -0.39 18.13 8.84
CA ASN A 206 -1.29 17.96 7.71
C ASN A 206 -2.70 17.49 8.14
N ASN A 207 -2.84 17.00 9.35
CA ASN A 207 -4.13 16.60 9.92
C ASN A 207 -4.63 17.57 11.01
N GLY A 208 -4.00 18.74 11.15
CA GLY A 208 -4.43 19.76 12.08
C GLY A 208 -4.08 19.46 13.55
N ILE A 209 -3.11 18.58 13.79
CA ILE A 209 -2.55 18.32 15.10
C ILE A 209 -1.25 19.11 15.21
N TYR A 210 -1.07 19.87 16.28
CA TYR A 210 0.19 20.50 16.61
C TYR A 210 0.66 20.04 17.97
N PHE A 211 1.94 20.21 18.23
CA PHE A 211 2.53 19.86 19.53
C PHE A 211 3.51 20.90 19.97
N TYR A 212 3.65 21.04 21.25
CA TYR A 212 4.64 21.86 21.91
C TYR A 212 5.03 21.23 23.25
N GLU A 213 6.02 21.78 23.90
CA GLU A 213 6.52 21.22 25.13
C GLU A 213 6.74 22.31 26.20
N ASP A 214 6.68 21.90 27.45
CA ASP A 214 7.16 22.68 28.59
C ASP A 214 8.37 22.01 29.26
N ASP A 215 8.64 22.33 30.48
CA ASP A 215 9.74 21.74 31.24
C ASP A 215 9.58 20.26 31.55
N SER A 216 8.35 19.73 31.56
CA SER A 216 8.02 18.37 31.99
C SER A 216 7.33 17.51 30.94
N LYS A 217 6.57 18.11 30.05
CA LYS A 217 5.68 17.38 29.11
C LYS A 217 5.78 17.85 27.67
N ILE A 218 5.43 16.96 26.76
CA ILE A 218 5.17 17.21 25.35
C ILE A 218 3.67 17.04 25.14
N TYR A 219 3.00 18.12 24.77
CA TYR A 219 1.55 18.17 24.59
C TYR A 219 1.17 18.09 23.13
N PHE A 220 0.20 17.25 22.81
CA PHE A 220 -0.44 17.18 21.49
C PHE A 220 -1.84 17.78 21.57
N TYR A 221 -2.19 18.59 20.59
CA TYR A 221 -3.46 19.33 20.51
C TYR A 221 -4.09 19.20 19.14
N ASP A 222 -5.41 19.02 19.13
CA ASP A 222 -6.20 19.19 17.91
C ASP A 222 -6.46 20.64 17.62
N THR A 223 -6.37 20.98 16.35
CA THR A 223 -6.74 22.33 15.86
C THR A 223 -8.25 22.57 15.92
N VAL A 224 -9.06 21.56 15.56
CA VAL A 224 -10.51 21.65 15.37
C VAL A 224 -11.18 20.36 15.82
N THR A 225 -12.31 20.47 16.50
CA THR A 225 -13.17 19.32 16.78
C THR A 225 -13.93 18.92 15.50
N ILE A 226 -13.73 17.71 15.03
CA ILE A 226 -14.26 17.21 13.74
C ILE A 226 -15.79 17.03 13.80
N SER A 227 -16.37 16.74 14.97
CA SER A 227 -17.81 16.61 15.17
C SER A 227 -18.62 17.91 14.92
N GLY A 228 -17.93 19.02 14.68
CA GLY A 228 -18.52 20.34 14.46
C GLY A 228 -18.51 20.83 13.03
N PHE A 229 -18.46 19.95 12.03
CA PHE A 229 -18.47 20.39 10.63
C PHE A 229 -19.70 21.24 10.26
N GLU A 230 -20.86 21.03 10.89
CA GLU A 230 -22.02 21.89 10.77
C GLU A 230 -21.91 23.21 11.58
N LEU A 231 -21.08 23.22 12.62
CA LEU A 231 -20.86 24.38 13.50
C LEU A 231 -19.81 25.37 12.97
N ALA A 232 -19.09 25.05 11.90
CA ALA A 232 -18.20 26.01 11.23
C ALA A 232 -18.91 27.26 10.67
N ASN A 233 -20.24 27.31 10.78
CA ASN A 233 -21.09 28.42 10.36
C ASN A 233 -21.50 29.34 11.49
N GLN A 234 -21.19 29.01 12.72
CA GLN A 234 -21.44 29.91 13.85
C GLN A 234 -20.09 30.49 14.30
N ASP A 235 -20.08 31.82 14.44
CA ASP A 235 -18.94 32.60 14.94
C ASP A 235 -18.57 32.27 16.40
N GLY A 236 -19.03 31.14 16.90
CA GLY A 236 -18.85 30.61 18.25
C GLY A 236 -18.16 29.25 18.34
N ALA A 237 -17.34 28.84 17.34
CA ALA A 237 -16.45 27.71 17.52
C ALA A 237 -15.56 27.99 18.74
N THR A 238 -15.69 27.16 19.78
CA THR A 238 -14.83 27.22 20.95
C THR A 238 -13.39 27.04 20.46
N SER A 239 -12.71 28.16 20.25
CA SER A 239 -11.26 28.17 20.07
C SER A 239 -10.71 27.42 21.30
N ASN A 240 -9.63 26.68 21.15
CA ASN A 240 -8.79 26.28 22.27
C ASN A 240 -8.19 27.57 22.88
N ALA A 241 -9.07 28.48 23.32
CA ALA A 241 -8.68 29.71 23.98
C ALA A 241 -7.99 29.33 25.28
N PRO A 242 -6.87 29.96 25.60
CA PRO A 242 -6.21 29.76 26.88
C PRO A 242 -7.20 30.01 28.03
N SER A 243 -7.20 29.16 29.03
CA SER A 243 -8.07 29.31 30.20
C SER A 243 -7.69 30.50 31.07
N ASN A 244 -6.43 30.93 31.00
CA ASN A 244 -5.87 32.03 31.78
C ASN A 244 -5.14 33.00 30.87
N PHE A 245 -5.43 34.28 31.03
CA PHE A 245 -4.75 35.35 30.31
C PHE A 245 -3.83 36.12 31.25
N ILE A 246 -2.60 36.32 30.80
CA ILE A 246 -1.64 37.19 31.46
C ILE A 246 -1.92 38.62 31.03
N GLU A 247 -2.29 39.50 31.97
CA GLU A 247 -2.51 40.90 31.65
C GLU A 247 -1.19 41.62 31.48
N ILE A 248 -0.98 42.28 30.34
CA ILE A 248 0.24 42.95 29.96
C ILE A 248 -0.11 44.34 29.44
N ASN A 249 0.61 45.35 29.93
CA ASN A 249 0.48 46.70 29.46
C ASN A 249 1.22 46.91 28.13
N PHE A 250 0.59 47.58 27.21
CA PHE A 250 1.26 48.12 26.02
C PHE A 250 1.80 49.52 26.30
N ASN A 251 3.11 49.72 26.25
CA ASN A 251 3.76 50.99 26.47
C ASN A 251 4.82 51.25 25.39
N PRO A 252 4.50 52.05 24.37
CA PRO A 252 5.46 52.41 23.31
C PRO A 252 6.52 53.41 23.72
N ASN A 253 6.44 53.98 24.94
CA ASN A 253 7.38 54.97 25.43
C ASN A 253 8.65 54.24 25.95
N ILE A 254 9.73 54.27 25.19
CA ILE A 254 10.99 53.58 25.45
C ILE A 254 11.58 53.99 26.81
N ASN A 255 11.46 55.25 27.27
CA ASN A 255 12.01 55.70 28.51
C ASN A 255 11.33 55.11 29.74
N ASN A 256 10.04 54.83 29.67
CA ASN A 256 9.28 54.19 30.75
C ASN A 256 9.27 52.66 30.63
N ALA A 257 9.42 52.08 29.44
CA ALA A 257 9.45 50.67 29.19
C ALA A 257 10.64 49.93 29.83
N LEU A 258 11.74 50.66 30.21
CA LEU A 258 12.88 50.09 30.92
C LEU A 258 12.60 49.83 32.40
N LYS A 259 11.52 50.40 32.95
CA LYS A 259 11.18 50.30 34.38
C LYS A 259 10.04 49.31 34.70
N GLN A 260 9.32 48.87 33.68
CA GLN A 260 8.19 47.96 33.84
C GLN A 260 8.20 46.89 32.75
N GLU A 261 7.67 45.69 33.07
CA GLU A 261 7.39 44.66 32.07
C GLU A 261 6.23 45.13 31.21
N CYS A 262 6.46 45.18 29.88
CA CYS A 262 5.44 45.64 28.95
C CYS A 262 5.73 45.14 27.52
N ILE A 263 4.74 45.24 26.68
CA ILE A 263 4.95 45.18 25.22
C ILE A 263 5.34 46.58 24.74
N LYS A 264 6.45 46.68 24.05
CA LYS A 264 7.05 47.92 23.55
C LYS A 264 6.56 48.27 22.15
N ALA A 265 6.43 47.27 21.32
CA ALA A 265 5.96 47.38 19.95
C ALA A 265 5.07 46.21 19.59
N ILE A 266 4.09 46.49 18.76
CA ILE A 266 3.20 45.45 18.19
C ILE A 266 2.96 45.77 16.73
N ASN A 267 3.18 44.82 15.87
CA ASN A 267 2.99 44.92 14.44
C ASN A 267 2.05 43.82 13.97
N LYS A 268 1.06 44.20 13.15
CA LYS A 268 0.21 43.23 12.49
C LYS A 268 0.78 42.93 11.10
N THR A 269 0.98 41.68 10.78
CA THR A 269 1.43 41.26 9.44
C THR A 269 0.26 40.61 8.73
N GLU A 270 -0.03 41.13 7.52
CA GLU A 270 -1.07 40.58 6.64
C GLU A 270 -0.42 40.18 5.32
N ILE A 271 -0.57 38.92 4.94
CA ILE A 271 0.01 38.37 3.71
C ILE A 271 -1.10 38.02 2.74
N LEU A 272 -1.04 38.55 1.53
CA LEU A 272 -1.98 38.20 0.47
C LEU A 272 -1.85 36.72 0.10
N ASN A 273 -2.91 35.98 0.19
CA ASN A 273 -2.96 34.56 -0.14
C ASN A 273 -4.33 34.14 -0.69
N ALA A 274 -4.46 32.89 -1.13
CA ALA A 274 -5.75 32.34 -1.53
C ALA A 274 -6.70 32.33 -0.31
N ASN A 275 -7.96 32.63 -0.56
CA ASN A 275 -9.01 32.66 0.47
C ASN A 275 -10.12 31.64 0.24
N SER A 276 -10.13 31.00 -0.91
CA SER A 276 -11.01 29.89 -1.25
C SER A 276 -10.16 28.68 -1.64
N PHE A 277 -10.51 27.55 -1.10
CA PHE A 277 -9.78 26.30 -1.31
C PHE A 277 -10.74 25.24 -1.79
N SER A 278 -10.32 24.44 -2.73
CA SER A 278 -11.06 23.25 -3.16
C SER A 278 -10.12 22.06 -3.25
N TYR A 279 -10.66 20.91 -2.91
CA TYR A 279 -10.02 19.63 -3.08
C TYR A 279 -10.89 18.75 -3.97
N SER A 280 -10.23 17.99 -4.84
CA SER A 280 -10.86 16.92 -5.60
C SER A 280 -10.11 15.61 -5.37
N SER A 281 -10.84 14.52 -5.44
CA SER A 281 -10.27 13.16 -5.37
C SER A 281 -11.13 12.20 -6.18
N GLN A 282 -10.59 11.03 -6.49
CA GLN A 282 -11.30 9.98 -7.21
C GLN A 282 -11.44 8.75 -6.32
N ASN A 283 -12.62 8.15 -6.38
CA ASN A 283 -12.87 6.88 -5.72
C ASN A 283 -12.27 5.74 -6.56
N ALA A 284 -11.52 4.85 -5.90
CA ALA A 284 -10.92 3.69 -6.57
C ALA A 284 -11.97 2.70 -7.08
N MET A 285 -13.10 2.58 -6.38
CA MET A 285 -14.21 1.69 -6.76
C MET A 285 -15.07 2.27 -7.89
N TYR A 286 -15.22 3.59 -7.89
CA TYR A 286 -16.11 4.30 -8.84
C TYR A 286 -15.32 5.42 -9.53
N PRO A 287 -14.44 5.10 -10.49
CA PRO A 287 -13.50 6.07 -11.07
C PRO A 287 -14.18 7.18 -11.87
N THR A 288 -15.46 7.04 -12.20
CA THR A 288 -16.27 8.08 -12.86
C THR A 288 -16.79 9.12 -11.88
N VAL A 289 -16.71 8.86 -10.58
CA VAL A 289 -17.15 9.79 -9.54
C VAL A 289 -15.95 10.62 -9.09
N LEU A 290 -16.05 11.91 -9.35
CA LEU A 290 -15.11 12.91 -8.85
C LEU A 290 -15.72 13.56 -7.61
N ASP A 291 -15.14 13.27 -6.45
CA ASP A 291 -15.51 13.96 -5.22
C ASP A 291 -14.84 15.34 -5.21
N MET A 292 -15.63 16.38 -4.96
CA MET A 292 -15.12 17.74 -4.90
C MET A 292 -15.74 18.49 -3.74
N VAL A 293 -14.90 19.13 -2.96
CA VAL A 293 -15.30 19.97 -1.83
C VAL A 293 -14.68 21.34 -1.96
N ASN A 294 -15.47 22.38 -1.74
CA ASN A 294 -15.04 23.77 -1.73
C ASN A 294 -15.21 24.37 -0.34
N SER A 295 -14.22 25.13 0.11
CA SER A 295 -14.37 25.97 1.30
C SER A 295 -15.29 27.15 1.00
N LYS A 296 -15.92 27.71 2.04
CA LYS A 296 -16.69 28.95 1.91
C LYS A 296 -15.76 30.10 1.48
N GLN A 297 -16.19 30.87 0.50
CA GLN A 297 -15.51 32.09 0.11
C GLN A 297 -15.63 33.16 1.23
N ASN A 298 -14.52 33.80 1.52
CA ASN A 298 -14.55 35.06 2.24
C ASN A 298 -14.70 36.19 1.20
N GLU A 299 -15.66 37.08 1.39
CA GLU A 299 -16.07 38.07 0.38
C GLU A 299 -15.01 39.10 -0.04
N LYS A 300 -13.90 39.20 0.71
CA LYS A 300 -12.90 40.25 0.51
C LYS A 300 -11.87 40.01 -0.59
N THR A 301 -11.59 38.77 -0.99
CA THR A 301 -10.61 38.44 -2.02
C THR A 301 -11.12 37.32 -2.93
N LYS A 302 -10.71 37.32 -4.22
CA LYS A 302 -11.22 36.41 -5.24
C LYS A 302 -10.13 35.40 -5.69
N TYR A 303 -9.25 34.98 -4.78
CA TYR A 303 -8.17 34.06 -5.14
C TYR A 303 -8.51 32.64 -4.68
N ASN A 304 -8.51 31.72 -5.63
CA ASN A 304 -8.85 30.32 -5.40
C ASN A 304 -7.61 29.44 -5.55
N ALA A 305 -7.48 28.44 -4.69
CA ALA A 305 -6.48 27.41 -4.80
C ALA A 305 -7.17 26.04 -4.88
N HIS A 306 -6.90 25.32 -5.95
CA HIS A 306 -7.42 23.98 -6.18
C HIS A 306 -6.32 22.96 -6.00
N PHE A 307 -6.63 21.87 -5.30
CA PHE A 307 -5.74 20.76 -5.05
C PHE A 307 -6.41 19.45 -5.48
N HIS A 308 -5.65 18.60 -6.12
CA HIS A 308 -6.07 17.25 -6.44
C HIS A 308 -5.34 16.28 -5.49
N LEU A 309 -6.11 15.44 -4.78
CA LEU A 309 -5.57 14.43 -3.87
C LEU A 309 -5.35 13.07 -4.54
N GLY A 310 -5.69 12.97 -5.84
CA GLY A 310 -5.62 11.73 -6.59
C GLY A 310 -6.65 10.71 -6.11
N GLN A 311 -6.36 9.44 -6.31
CA GLN A 311 -7.24 8.35 -5.93
C GLN A 311 -7.04 7.99 -4.45
N TYR A 312 -8.14 7.84 -3.70
CA TYR A 312 -8.07 7.34 -2.32
C TYR A 312 -8.36 5.84 -2.24
N SER A 313 -8.21 5.27 -1.04
CA SER A 313 -8.23 3.83 -0.82
C SER A 313 -9.56 3.18 -1.21
N PHE A 314 -9.54 1.85 -1.38
CA PHE A 314 -10.75 1.07 -1.69
C PHE A 314 -11.71 0.99 -0.51
N THR A 315 -11.19 1.00 0.70
CA THR A 315 -11.95 0.69 1.90
C THR A 315 -12.51 1.92 2.61
N GLN A 316 -11.97 3.10 2.32
CA GLN A 316 -12.29 4.31 3.07
C GLN A 316 -12.47 5.51 2.15
N GLN A 317 -13.51 6.27 2.42
CA GLN A 317 -13.71 7.58 1.82
C GLN A 317 -12.98 8.62 2.66
N GLU A 318 -11.87 9.16 2.17
CA GLU A 318 -11.22 10.30 2.81
C GLU A 318 -12.14 11.51 2.81
N SER A 319 -12.35 12.09 3.98
CA SER A 319 -13.11 13.32 4.07
C SER A 319 -12.32 14.50 3.50
N LEU A 320 -12.66 14.95 2.31
CA LEU A 320 -12.07 16.14 1.69
C LEU A 320 -12.38 17.44 2.44
N ASN A 321 -13.35 17.42 3.30
CA ASN A 321 -13.76 18.58 4.09
C ASN A 321 -12.65 19.01 5.06
N ILE A 322 -11.98 18.04 5.72
CA ILE A 322 -10.96 18.32 6.71
C ILE A 322 -9.77 19.09 6.11
N PRO A 323 -9.08 18.60 5.06
CA PRO A 323 -7.95 19.34 4.48
C PRO A 323 -8.39 20.68 3.87
N THR A 324 -9.59 20.77 3.30
CA THR A 324 -10.14 22.02 2.77
C THR A 324 -10.31 23.06 3.85
N GLU A 325 -10.90 22.70 4.97
CA GLU A 325 -11.14 23.61 6.11
C GLU A 325 -9.83 23.99 6.82
N LEU A 326 -8.91 23.06 6.98
CA LEU A 326 -7.59 23.34 7.54
C LEU A 326 -6.82 24.37 6.66
N LYS A 327 -6.82 24.21 5.35
CA LYS A 327 -6.21 25.17 4.43
C LYS A 327 -6.84 26.56 4.53
N ARG A 328 -8.17 26.62 4.58
CA ARG A 328 -8.89 27.89 4.76
C ARG A 328 -8.53 28.57 6.07
N ARG A 329 -8.50 27.83 7.18
CA ARG A 329 -8.14 28.38 8.49
C ARG A 329 -6.68 28.81 8.54
N ARG A 330 -5.77 28.03 7.97
CA ARG A 330 -4.36 28.44 7.87
C ARG A 330 -4.20 29.75 7.08
N SER A 331 -4.96 29.95 6.02
CA SER A 331 -4.98 31.18 5.25
C SER A 331 -5.41 32.39 6.10
N ILE A 332 -6.38 32.21 7.00
CA ILE A 332 -6.82 33.25 7.93
C ILE A 332 -5.70 33.65 8.91
N LEU A 333 -4.89 32.70 9.37
CA LEU A 333 -3.76 33.02 10.26
C LEU A 333 -2.79 34.00 9.62
N ASN A 334 -2.50 33.84 8.33
CA ASN A 334 -1.60 34.73 7.59
C ASN A 334 -2.12 36.18 7.49
N LEU A 335 -3.42 36.40 7.77
CA LEU A 335 -4.03 37.71 7.80
C LEU A 335 -4.13 38.29 9.24
N ASN A 336 -3.90 37.47 10.25
CA ASN A 336 -4.14 37.83 11.65
C ASN A 336 -2.94 37.59 12.56
N THR A 337 -1.73 37.55 12.01
CA THR A 337 -0.51 37.35 12.80
C THR A 337 -0.01 38.68 13.34
N TYR A 338 0.26 38.72 14.64
CA TYR A 338 0.83 39.84 15.34
C TYR A 338 2.22 39.50 15.85
N ILE A 339 3.16 40.42 15.68
CA ILE A 339 4.53 40.31 16.19
C ILE A 339 4.72 41.43 17.19
N ALA A 340 5.14 41.08 18.40
CA ALA A 340 5.33 42.04 19.47
C ALA A 340 6.72 41.90 20.07
N ASP A 341 7.36 43.05 20.35
CA ASP A 341 8.59 43.12 21.10
C ASP A 341 8.29 43.47 22.56
N SER A 342 8.86 42.68 23.48
CA SER A 342 8.51 42.74 24.89
C SER A 342 9.72 42.49 25.78
N ASN A 343 9.59 42.81 27.07
CA ASN A 343 10.52 42.45 28.15
C ASN A 343 9.81 41.66 29.27
N VAL A 344 8.61 41.18 29.04
CA VAL A 344 7.82 40.40 29.99
C VAL A 344 8.45 39.03 30.18
N PHE A 345 8.80 38.73 31.43
CA PHE A 345 9.43 37.46 31.79
C PHE A 345 8.40 36.35 31.98
N GLY A 346 8.78 35.11 31.73
CA GLY A 346 8.00 33.92 32.03
C GLY A 346 6.82 33.66 31.10
N LEU A 347 6.80 34.25 29.91
CA LEU A 347 5.81 33.90 28.88
C LEU A 347 6.03 32.48 28.37
N LYS A 348 4.94 31.77 28.05
CA LYS A 348 4.95 30.39 27.61
C LYS A 348 4.18 30.22 26.31
N LEU A 349 4.58 29.24 25.48
CA LEU A 349 3.80 28.86 24.30
C LEU A 349 2.39 28.44 24.69
N ASN A 350 1.46 28.66 23.78
CA ASN A 350 0.05 28.29 23.90
C ASN A 350 -0.68 29.00 25.09
N SER A 351 -0.04 29.97 25.77
CA SER A 351 -0.67 30.77 26.81
C SER A 351 -1.41 31.98 26.24
N GLY A 352 -2.35 32.51 27.01
CA GLY A 352 -3.12 33.71 26.69
C GLY A 352 -2.43 34.99 27.19
N VAL A 353 -2.51 36.03 26.36
CA VAL A 353 -2.06 37.40 26.73
C VAL A 353 -3.24 38.33 26.50
N SER A 354 -3.60 39.11 27.53
CA SER A 354 -4.57 40.17 27.45
C SER A 354 -3.84 41.51 27.47
N LEU A 355 -3.90 42.22 26.36
CA LEU A 355 -3.27 43.53 26.23
C LEU A 355 -4.19 44.62 26.74
N SER A 356 -3.72 45.39 27.73
CA SER A 356 -4.35 46.62 28.16
C SER A 356 -3.58 47.81 27.59
N TYR A 357 -4.28 48.71 26.98
CA TYR A 357 -3.71 50.02 26.58
C TYR A 357 -3.82 50.99 27.74
N ASP A 358 -2.76 51.81 27.99
CA ASP A 358 -2.78 52.81 29.09
C ASP A 358 -3.99 53.75 28.94
N PRO A 359 -4.84 53.78 29.97
CA PRO A 359 -6.10 54.54 29.93
C PRO A 359 -6.00 56.05 29.77
N SER A 360 -4.78 56.59 29.98
CA SER A 360 -4.60 58.05 29.85
C SER A 360 -4.70 58.58 28.41
N ALA A 361 -4.70 57.71 27.40
CA ALA A 361 -4.66 58.12 26.00
C ALA A 361 -5.96 57.95 25.21
N LEU A 362 -6.87 57.00 25.58
CA LEU A 362 -8.08 56.72 24.85
C LEU A 362 -9.19 56.19 25.77
N LYS A 363 -10.39 56.74 25.64
CA LYS A 363 -11.58 56.54 26.51
C LYS A 363 -12.24 55.13 26.40
N ASN A 364 -11.58 54.08 25.93
CA ASN A 364 -12.22 52.78 25.83
C ASN A 364 -11.29 51.70 26.41
N ASP A 365 -11.72 51.05 27.49
CA ASP A 365 -11.19 49.83 28.09
C ASP A 365 -11.30 48.61 27.16
N THR A 366 -10.78 48.66 25.96
CA THR A 366 -10.74 47.51 25.05
C THR A 366 -9.55 46.66 25.36
N LYS A 367 -9.78 45.49 26.00
CA LYS A 367 -8.78 44.44 26.12
C LYS A 367 -8.74 43.65 24.82
N PHE A 368 -7.52 43.37 24.39
CA PHE A 368 -7.26 42.53 23.22
C PHE A 368 -6.61 41.25 23.68
N ASP A 369 -7.32 40.14 23.51
CA ASP A 369 -6.87 38.83 23.92
C ASP A 369 -6.17 38.09 22.79
N PHE A 370 -4.95 37.63 23.07
CA PHE A 370 -4.11 36.93 22.13
C PHE A 370 -3.66 35.58 22.70
N LYS A 371 -3.27 34.70 21.80
CA LYS A 371 -2.61 33.43 22.09
C LYS A 371 -1.20 33.45 21.54
N ILE A 372 -0.21 33.06 22.31
CA ILE A 372 1.20 32.98 21.90
C ILE A 372 1.42 31.72 21.06
N ILE A 373 1.96 31.87 19.85
CA ILE A 373 2.26 30.77 18.93
C ILE A 373 3.75 30.58 18.68
N ALA A 374 4.55 31.62 18.90
CA ALA A 374 6.00 31.51 18.89
C ALA A 374 6.61 32.56 19.79
N LEU A 375 7.79 32.27 20.31
CA LEU A 375 8.50 33.11 21.28
C LEU A 375 10.00 32.99 21.04
N VAL A 376 10.66 34.15 20.88
CA VAL A 376 12.11 34.23 20.84
C VAL A 376 12.55 35.06 22.03
N GLN A 377 13.32 34.46 22.94
CA GLN A 377 13.77 35.11 24.18
C GLN A 377 15.28 35.29 24.12
N ASN A 378 15.73 36.49 24.45
CA ASN A 378 17.12 36.84 24.51
C ASN A 378 17.46 37.24 25.94
N PHE A 379 18.45 36.58 26.47
CA PHE A 379 19.06 36.88 27.76
C PHE A 379 20.51 37.23 27.53
N VAL A 380 20.96 38.31 28.14
CA VAL A 380 22.37 38.76 28.14
C VAL A 380 22.74 39.22 29.53
N ASP A 381 23.81 38.63 30.07
CA ASP A 381 24.41 39.05 31.34
C ASP A 381 25.71 39.80 31.07
N GLU A 382 25.61 41.11 31.01
CA GLU A 382 26.78 42.01 30.80
C GLU A 382 27.67 42.09 32.00
N THR A 383 27.22 41.76 33.22
CA THR A 383 28.02 41.80 34.44
C THR A 383 29.16 40.79 34.43
N ASN A 384 29.00 39.73 33.63
CA ASN A 384 30.01 38.69 33.43
C ASN A 384 30.79 38.85 32.10
N LEU A 385 30.54 39.90 31.32
CA LEU A 385 31.22 40.14 30.02
C LEU A 385 32.70 40.49 30.16
N GLU A 386 33.13 41.02 31.31
CA GLU A 386 34.57 41.26 31.61
C GLU A 386 35.41 39.97 31.49
N ASN A 387 34.79 38.84 31.44
CA ASN A 387 35.41 37.54 31.35
C ASN A 387 35.37 36.91 29.95
N ARG A 388 34.94 37.63 28.92
CA ARG A 388 35.01 37.15 27.52
C ARG A 388 36.43 37.14 26.99
N LEU A 389 36.75 36.15 26.14
CA LEU A 389 38.07 36.04 25.50
C LEU A 389 38.37 37.17 24.51
N ASP A 390 37.35 37.85 23.97
CA ASP A 390 37.47 38.93 23.01
C ASP A 390 37.51 40.31 23.73
N THR A 391 38.52 40.56 24.47
CA THR A 391 38.75 41.90 25.06
C THR A 391 39.49 42.88 24.13
N SER A 392 39.85 42.45 22.90
CA SER A 392 40.64 43.29 21.99
C SER A 392 39.89 44.49 21.41
N ASP A 393 38.56 44.53 21.43
CA ASP A 393 37.76 45.60 20.85
C ASP A 393 36.90 46.40 21.84
N ILE A 394 36.96 46.07 23.13
CA ILE A 394 36.17 46.81 24.13
C ILE A 394 37.11 47.75 24.89
N VAL A 395 37.36 48.92 24.31
CA VAL A 395 37.83 50.06 25.10
C VAL A 395 36.71 50.39 26.10
N PRO A 396 36.94 50.32 27.43
CA PRO A 396 35.91 50.73 28.41
C PRO A 396 35.60 52.18 28.19
N ILE A 397 34.48 52.49 27.56
CA ILE A 397 33.96 53.86 27.58
C ILE A 397 33.56 54.08 29.03
N SER A 398 34.40 54.83 29.71
CA SER A 398 34.20 55.23 31.13
C SER A 398 32.78 55.77 31.30
N GLY A 399 31.93 55.01 32.04
CA GLY A 399 30.60 55.46 32.39
C GLY A 399 29.43 54.56 31.97
N LYS A 400 29.66 53.45 31.25
CA LYS A 400 28.58 52.44 31.05
C LYS A 400 28.57 51.47 32.23
N SER A 401 27.49 51.48 32.98
CA SER A 401 27.17 50.39 33.91
C SER A 401 26.79 49.13 33.08
N PHE A 402 27.54 48.06 33.26
CA PHE A 402 27.16 46.74 32.72
C PHE A 402 25.85 46.32 33.36
N SER A 403 24.86 45.96 32.54
CA SER A 403 23.53 45.55 33.00
C SER A 403 23.18 44.22 32.41
N THR A 404 22.45 43.41 33.17
CA THR A 404 21.81 42.21 32.67
C THR A 404 20.53 42.60 31.96
N SER A 405 20.28 42.07 30.80
CA SER A 405 19.10 42.38 30.01
C SER A 405 18.31 41.13 29.60
N TYR A 406 17.01 41.31 29.54
CA TYR A 406 16.11 40.32 29.01
C TYR A 406 15.13 40.99 28.05
N SER A 407 14.94 40.36 26.91
CA SER A 407 13.96 40.81 25.93
C SER A 407 13.39 39.61 25.19
N ASN A 408 12.19 39.75 24.69
CA ASN A 408 11.59 38.73 23.85
C ASN A 408 10.81 39.34 22.68
N GLN A 409 10.68 38.52 21.66
CA GLN A 409 9.78 38.77 20.56
C GLN A 409 8.70 37.67 20.58
N ILE A 410 7.45 38.09 20.52
CA ILE A 410 6.28 37.25 20.66
C ILE A 410 5.52 37.23 19.32
N ILE A 411 5.23 36.07 18.81
CA ILE A 411 4.31 35.92 17.68
C ILE A 411 3.01 35.37 18.24
N MET A 412 1.93 36.10 17.97
CA MET A 412 0.61 35.81 18.57
C MET A 412 -0.54 35.98 17.60
N LEU A 413 -1.64 35.33 17.93
CA LEU A 413 -2.90 35.38 17.21
C LEU A 413 -3.99 35.88 18.13
N PRO A 414 -5.03 36.60 17.64
CA PRO A 414 -6.25 36.84 18.42
C PRO A 414 -6.77 35.54 19.01
N SER A 415 -7.17 35.55 20.27
CA SER A 415 -7.62 34.35 20.99
C SER A 415 -8.81 33.65 20.32
N SER A 416 -9.63 34.40 19.57
CA SER A 416 -10.72 33.87 18.75
C SER A 416 -10.27 33.15 17.47
N THR A 417 -9.00 33.29 17.09
CA THR A 417 -8.48 32.68 15.87
C THR A 417 -7.98 31.26 16.15
N VAL A 418 -8.55 30.30 15.43
CA VAL A 418 -8.12 28.90 15.56
C VAL A 418 -6.74 28.74 14.94
N TYR A 419 -5.80 28.22 15.72
CA TYR A 419 -4.46 27.93 15.24
C TYR A 419 -4.45 26.66 14.37
N VAL A 420 -3.83 26.74 13.20
CA VAL A 420 -3.55 25.61 12.31
C VAL A 420 -2.06 25.60 11.98
N PRO A 421 -1.33 24.50 12.21
CA PRO A 421 0.09 24.43 11.92
C PRO A 421 0.35 24.54 10.41
N LYS A 422 1.59 24.92 10.07
CA LYS A 422 2.03 24.99 8.67
C LYS A 422 2.13 23.58 8.09
N PHE A 423 1.46 23.37 6.96
CA PHE A 423 1.51 22.09 6.26
C PHE A 423 2.93 21.73 5.84
N LYS A 424 3.32 20.51 6.06
CA LYS A 424 4.59 19.95 5.61
C LYS A 424 4.39 19.25 4.26
N THR A 425 5.36 19.41 3.38
CA THR A 425 5.35 18.74 2.08
C THR A 425 5.60 17.24 2.28
N LYS A 426 4.78 16.41 1.62
CA LYS A 426 4.99 14.97 1.60
C LYS A 426 6.26 14.66 0.80
N PRO A 427 7.12 13.72 1.22
CA PRO A 427 8.26 13.29 0.43
C PRO A 427 7.82 12.82 -0.95
N ARG A 428 8.62 13.12 -1.94
CA ARG A 428 8.38 12.62 -3.29
C ARG A 428 8.69 11.12 -3.32
N SER A 429 7.78 10.34 -3.86
CA SER A 429 8.01 8.91 -4.05
C SER A 429 9.16 8.65 -5.03
N PRO A 430 9.84 7.49 -4.96
CA PRO A 430 10.67 7.03 -6.06
C PRO A 430 9.80 6.88 -7.32
N GLU A 431 10.41 6.98 -8.49
CA GLU A 431 9.65 6.73 -9.73
C GLU A 431 9.12 5.30 -9.76
N VAL A 432 9.99 4.36 -9.46
CA VAL A 432 9.66 2.94 -9.26
C VAL A 432 10.55 2.35 -8.18
N THR A 433 10.06 1.31 -7.53
CA THR A 433 10.83 0.46 -6.63
C THR A 433 10.46 -1.00 -6.87
N LEU A 434 11.18 -1.91 -6.26
CA LEU A 434 10.92 -3.34 -6.36
C LEU A 434 10.22 -3.84 -5.11
N GLY A 435 9.46 -4.89 -5.28
CA GLY A 435 8.83 -5.62 -4.20
C GLY A 435 8.71 -7.09 -4.51
N VAL A 436 8.33 -7.85 -3.51
CA VAL A 436 8.08 -9.29 -3.64
C VAL A 436 6.69 -9.59 -3.13
N VAL A 437 5.94 -10.34 -3.91
CA VAL A 437 4.60 -10.78 -3.51
C VAL A 437 4.72 -11.80 -2.39
N ILE A 438 3.93 -11.61 -1.34
CA ILE A 438 3.93 -12.47 -0.16
C ILE A 438 2.54 -13.00 0.15
N GLY A 439 2.49 -14.14 0.83
CA GLY A 439 1.27 -14.68 1.43
C GLY A 439 1.09 -14.23 2.89
N ASN A 440 0.13 -14.87 3.56
CA ASN A 440 -0.09 -14.60 4.99
C ASN A 440 1.07 -15.11 5.86
N ASN A 441 1.69 -16.23 5.46
CA ASN A 441 2.78 -16.88 6.19
C ASN A 441 4.16 -16.61 5.56
N GLY A 442 4.26 -15.66 4.66
CA GLY A 442 5.50 -15.33 3.98
C GLY A 442 5.60 -15.92 2.58
N ILE A 443 6.80 -16.35 2.17
CA ILE A 443 7.07 -16.80 0.80
C ILE A 443 7.27 -18.32 0.73
N ASP A 444 8.03 -18.88 1.66
CA ASP A 444 8.61 -20.23 1.48
C ASP A 444 7.56 -21.34 1.42
N ASP A 445 6.55 -21.29 2.28
CA ASP A 445 5.52 -22.32 2.38
C ASP A 445 4.35 -22.12 1.39
N GLU A 446 4.30 -20.97 0.74
CA GLU A 446 3.19 -20.57 -0.13
C GLU A 446 3.65 -20.20 -1.55
N LYS A 447 4.93 -20.39 -1.88
CA LYS A 447 5.50 -20.06 -3.18
C LYS A 447 4.70 -20.65 -4.34
N ASN A 448 4.47 -19.87 -5.39
CA ASN A 448 3.66 -20.26 -6.55
C ASN A 448 2.16 -20.47 -6.24
N THR A 449 1.68 -20.03 -5.10
CA THR A 449 0.24 -19.89 -4.83
C THR A 449 -0.21 -18.45 -5.07
N ILE A 450 -1.48 -18.22 -5.02
CA ILE A 450 -2.06 -16.88 -5.22
C ILE A 450 -2.80 -16.48 -3.95
N HIS A 451 -2.47 -15.29 -3.44
CA HIS A 451 -3.13 -14.68 -2.30
C HIS A 451 -3.62 -13.27 -2.67
N THR A 452 -4.93 -13.07 -2.64
CA THR A 452 -5.53 -11.77 -2.94
C THR A 452 -6.62 -11.43 -1.94
N ASP A 453 -6.94 -10.16 -1.85
CA ASP A 453 -8.18 -9.70 -1.22
C ASP A 453 -9.38 -9.78 -2.20
N GLU A 454 -10.54 -9.36 -1.74
CA GLU A 454 -11.78 -9.32 -2.53
C GLU A 454 -11.74 -8.37 -3.73
N HIS A 455 -10.78 -7.46 -3.78
CA HIS A 455 -10.58 -6.49 -4.86
C HIS A 455 -9.50 -6.91 -5.87
N GLY A 456 -8.95 -8.12 -5.75
CA GLY A 456 -7.87 -8.60 -6.62
C GLY A 456 -6.51 -7.95 -6.35
N ARG A 457 -6.34 -7.32 -5.19
CA ARG A 457 -5.06 -6.77 -4.76
C ARG A 457 -4.17 -7.87 -4.20
N VAL A 458 -2.86 -7.68 -4.35
CA VAL A 458 -1.86 -8.62 -3.86
C VAL A 458 -1.07 -8.00 -2.73
N LYS A 459 -0.69 -8.82 -1.77
CA LYS A 459 0.14 -8.38 -0.66
C LYS A 459 1.60 -8.36 -1.10
N VAL A 460 2.23 -7.18 -1.03
CA VAL A 460 3.60 -6.97 -1.50
C VAL A 460 4.45 -6.44 -0.36
N ARG A 461 5.58 -7.10 -0.11
CA ARG A 461 6.68 -6.51 0.66
C ARG A 461 7.47 -5.60 -0.27
N ILE A 462 7.48 -4.31 0.01
CA ILE A 462 8.18 -3.32 -0.80
C ILE A 462 9.61 -3.17 -0.28
N ASN A 463 10.61 -3.40 -1.14
CA ASN A 463 12.02 -3.46 -0.73
C ASN A 463 12.58 -2.13 -0.20
N ALA A 464 11.95 -1.01 -0.53
CA ALA A 464 12.37 0.31 -0.05
C ALA A 464 12.06 0.55 1.45
N PHE A 465 11.27 -0.32 2.08
CA PHE A 465 10.83 -0.16 3.47
C PHE A 465 11.30 -1.32 4.36
N SER A 466 11.59 -1.00 5.61
CA SER A 466 12.05 -1.97 6.61
C SER A 466 11.55 -1.58 7.99
N SER A 467 11.33 -2.55 8.88
CA SER A 467 10.99 -2.26 10.28
C SER A 467 12.16 -1.62 11.02
N GLN A 468 11.87 -0.90 12.09
CA GLN A 468 12.91 -0.35 12.94
C GLN A 468 13.74 -1.47 13.57
N GLU A 469 13.11 -2.56 13.97
CA GLU A 469 13.81 -3.74 14.53
C GLU A 469 14.81 -4.31 13.53
N THR A 470 14.42 -4.44 12.26
CA THR A 470 15.33 -4.90 11.19
C THR A 470 16.51 -3.96 11.00
N VAL A 471 16.27 -2.65 11.06
CA VAL A 471 17.33 -1.64 10.95
C VAL A 471 18.27 -1.70 12.14
N ASP A 472 17.72 -1.80 13.35
CA ASP A 472 18.50 -1.88 14.60
C ASP A 472 19.33 -3.18 14.67
N ASP A 473 18.79 -4.28 14.18
CA ASP A 473 19.53 -5.56 14.07
C ASP A 473 20.73 -5.46 13.11
N CYS A 474 20.64 -4.67 12.06
CA CYS A 474 21.75 -4.41 11.15
C CYS A 474 22.90 -3.66 11.83
N PHE A 475 22.62 -2.85 12.83
CA PHE A 475 23.62 -2.10 13.61
C PHE A 475 24.15 -2.87 14.82
N ASN A 476 23.63 -4.06 15.10
CA ASN A 476 24.13 -4.87 16.19
C ASN A 476 25.58 -5.33 15.93
N PRO A 477 26.55 -5.04 16.82
CA PRO A 477 27.96 -5.32 16.60
C PRO A 477 28.32 -6.80 16.40
N LYS A 478 27.35 -7.71 16.53
CA LYS A 478 27.55 -9.14 16.26
C LYS A 478 27.50 -9.54 14.79
N GLY A 479 27.21 -8.64 13.86
CA GLY A 479 27.20 -9.07 12.47
C GLY A 479 26.80 -8.07 11.42
N ILE A 480 27.77 -7.56 10.72
CA ILE A 480 27.63 -7.05 9.34
C ILE A 480 27.03 -8.12 8.39
N ASN A 481 26.66 -9.29 8.89
CA ASN A 481 26.23 -10.45 8.13
C ASN A 481 24.80 -10.92 8.37
N SER A 482 23.90 -10.11 8.88
CA SER A 482 22.49 -10.46 8.92
C SER A 482 21.87 -10.31 7.52
N THR A 483 22.31 -11.16 6.62
CA THR A 483 21.96 -11.06 5.21
C THR A 483 20.55 -11.55 4.86
N ASN A 484 19.76 -12.04 5.82
CA ASN A 484 18.48 -12.66 5.53
C ASN A 484 17.42 -12.39 6.60
N THR A 485 17.14 -11.13 6.88
CA THR A 485 15.95 -10.82 7.67
C THR A 485 14.71 -11.04 6.81
N LYS A 486 13.97 -12.10 7.11
CA LYS A 486 12.65 -12.35 6.53
C LYS A 486 11.60 -11.46 7.22
N ASP A 487 11.74 -10.16 7.07
CA ASP A 487 10.77 -9.22 7.61
C ASP A 487 9.65 -8.99 6.59
N TYR A 488 8.46 -9.41 6.95
CA TYR A 488 7.24 -9.20 6.16
C TYR A 488 6.31 -8.13 6.74
N SER A 489 6.73 -7.46 7.80
CA SER A 489 5.92 -6.46 8.51
C SER A 489 5.59 -5.24 7.63
N HIS A 490 6.53 -4.87 6.72
CA HIS A 490 6.35 -3.75 5.81
C HIS A 490 5.80 -4.17 4.46
N SER A 491 4.61 -4.72 4.50
CA SER A 491 3.86 -5.16 3.33
C SER A 491 2.48 -4.53 3.30
N ALA A 492 1.96 -4.33 2.12
CA ALA A 492 0.62 -3.79 1.91
C ALA A 492 -0.09 -4.48 0.74
N TYR A 493 -1.41 -4.41 0.73
CA TYR A 493 -2.22 -4.82 -0.41
C TYR A 493 -2.18 -3.77 -1.51
N LEU A 494 -1.65 -4.14 -2.67
CA LEU A 494 -1.46 -3.27 -3.83
C LEU A 494 -2.34 -3.69 -4.99
N ARG A 495 -2.91 -2.71 -5.69
CA ARG A 495 -3.58 -2.94 -6.96
C ARG A 495 -2.57 -3.41 -8.00
N VAL A 496 -3.01 -4.30 -8.88
CA VAL A 496 -2.19 -4.75 -10.00
C VAL A 496 -2.66 -4.07 -11.28
N MET A 497 -1.75 -3.37 -11.93
CA MET A 497 -1.99 -2.75 -13.23
C MET A 497 -2.09 -3.82 -14.31
N THR A 498 -3.07 -3.70 -15.20
CA THR A 498 -3.23 -4.58 -16.35
C THR A 498 -3.32 -3.75 -17.64
N PRO A 499 -2.90 -4.27 -18.80
CA PRO A 499 -3.00 -3.55 -20.06
C PRO A 499 -4.42 -3.15 -20.44
N ILE A 500 -5.41 -3.99 -20.13
CA ILE A 500 -6.82 -3.77 -20.44
C ILE A 500 -7.65 -4.30 -19.26
N ALA A 501 -8.56 -3.46 -18.77
CA ALA A 501 -9.50 -3.80 -17.71
C ALA A 501 -10.87 -3.16 -18.02
N SER A 502 -11.79 -3.95 -18.53
CA SER A 502 -13.17 -3.54 -18.82
C SER A 502 -14.13 -4.56 -18.22
N SER A 503 -15.42 -4.22 -18.15
CA SER A 503 -16.44 -5.20 -17.72
C SER A 503 -16.43 -6.40 -18.66
N ASP A 504 -16.22 -7.59 -18.08
CA ASP A 504 -16.16 -8.88 -18.78
C ASP A 504 -15.14 -8.96 -19.92
N SER A 505 -14.19 -8.00 -19.99
CA SER A 505 -13.21 -7.93 -21.05
C SER A 505 -11.87 -7.38 -20.52
N GLY A 506 -10.77 -8.00 -20.84
CA GLY A 506 -9.45 -7.57 -20.44
C GLY A 506 -8.40 -8.67 -20.33
N PHE A 507 -7.24 -8.29 -19.83
CA PHE A 507 -6.18 -9.23 -19.49
C PHE A 507 -6.10 -9.35 -17.98
N PHE A 508 -6.43 -10.52 -17.45
CA PHE A 508 -6.45 -10.78 -16.03
C PHE A 508 -5.41 -11.85 -15.68
N ALA A 509 -4.33 -11.42 -15.02
CA ALA A 509 -3.32 -12.30 -14.48
C ALA A 509 -2.83 -11.76 -13.13
N ILE A 510 -2.78 -12.61 -12.13
CA ILE A 510 -2.39 -12.26 -10.76
C ILE A 510 -0.97 -12.71 -10.52
N PRO A 511 -0.06 -11.82 -10.08
CA PRO A 511 1.25 -12.19 -9.61
C PRO A 511 1.14 -13.21 -8.46
N ARG A 512 2.07 -14.16 -8.43
CA ARG A 512 2.10 -15.23 -7.44
C ARG A 512 3.00 -14.90 -6.28
N ILE A 513 2.77 -15.56 -5.17
CA ILE A 513 3.67 -15.47 -4.01
C ILE A 513 5.09 -15.88 -4.44
N GLY A 514 6.05 -15.01 -4.12
CA GLY A 514 7.46 -15.13 -4.50
C GLY A 514 7.83 -14.42 -5.80
N ASP A 515 6.87 -13.83 -6.51
CA ASP A 515 7.18 -13.07 -7.71
C ASP A 515 7.73 -11.69 -7.38
N GLU A 516 8.75 -11.28 -8.12
CA GLU A 516 9.31 -9.94 -8.06
C GLU A 516 8.46 -8.99 -8.91
N VAL A 517 8.04 -7.90 -8.30
CA VAL A 517 7.16 -6.91 -8.91
C VAL A 517 7.77 -5.52 -8.89
N VAL A 518 7.47 -4.76 -9.91
CA VAL A 518 7.78 -3.34 -9.99
C VAL A 518 6.63 -2.58 -9.33
N VAL A 519 6.94 -1.81 -8.32
CA VAL A 519 6.00 -0.95 -7.61
C VAL A 519 6.19 0.47 -8.06
N SER A 520 5.15 1.08 -8.60
CA SER A 520 5.05 2.48 -8.95
C SER A 520 4.08 3.20 -8.03
N PHE A 521 4.09 4.53 -8.04
CA PHE A 521 3.29 5.34 -7.15
C PHE A 521 2.39 6.27 -7.93
N LEU A 522 1.10 6.15 -7.70
CA LEU A 522 0.10 6.96 -8.40
C LEU A 522 0.32 8.45 -8.12
N GLU A 523 0.44 9.25 -9.19
CA GLU A 523 0.70 10.69 -9.12
C GLU A 523 1.95 11.10 -8.32
N GLY A 524 2.89 10.18 -8.12
CA GLY A 524 4.08 10.42 -7.29
C GLY A 524 3.81 10.50 -5.79
N ASP A 525 2.63 10.11 -5.33
CA ASP A 525 2.26 10.06 -3.92
C ASP A 525 2.79 8.77 -3.29
N ILE A 526 3.72 8.92 -2.34
CA ILE A 526 4.35 7.80 -1.64
C ILE A 526 3.36 6.89 -0.90
N ASP A 527 2.17 7.39 -0.56
CA ASP A 527 1.12 6.64 0.10
C ASP A 527 0.18 5.91 -0.88
N LYS A 528 0.48 5.92 -2.19
CA LYS A 528 -0.37 5.30 -3.24
C LYS A 528 0.42 4.33 -4.12
N PRO A 529 1.06 3.31 -3.53
CA PRO A 529 1.80 2.30 -4.27
C PRO A 529 0.86 1.38 -5.06
N MET A 530 1.33 0.91 -6.22
CA MET A 530 0.65 -0.09 -7.04
C MET A 530 1.65 -0.97 -7.77
N VAL A 531 1.28 -2.20 -8.09
CA VAL A 531 2.08 -3.08 -8.93
C VAL A 531 1.88 -2.70 -10.38
N SER A 532 2.95 -2.33 -11.06
CA SER A 532 2.92 -1.92 -12.47
C SER A 532 3.45 -2.96 -13.45
N ALA A 533 4.32 -3.87 -12.98
CA ALA A 533 4.90 -4.94 -13.79
C ALA A 533 5.47 -6.05 -12.91
N SER A 534 5.93 -7.13 -13.54
CA SER A 534 6.71 -8.20 -12.90
C SER A 534 8.04 -8.40 -13.62
N LEU A 535 9.03 -8.88 -12.89
CA LEU A 535 10.35 -9.15 -13.41
C LEU A 535 10.70 -10.63 -13.25
N TYR A 536 11.33 -11.20 -14.27
CA TYR A 536 11.98 -12.49 -14.17
C TYR A 536 13.31 -12.35 -13.40
N ASN A 537 13.64 -13.36 -12.64
CA ASN A 537 14.90 -13.41 -11.89
C ASN A 537 15.39 -14.86 -11.75
N ALA A 538 16.49 -15.06 -11.02
CA ALA A 538 17.08 -16.39 -10.81
C ALA A 538 16.15 -17.39 -10.10
N TYR A 539 15.21 -16.91 -9.28
CA TYR A 539 14.23 -17.75 -8.56
C TYR A 539 12.97 -18.02 -9.39
N ASN A 540 12.61 -17.11 -10.25
CA ASN A 540 11.46 -17.18 -11.14
C ASN A 540 11.94 -16.90 -12.58
N PRO A 541 12.63 -17.86 -13.25
CA PRO A 541 13.13 -17.70 -14.58
C PRO A 541 11.99 -17.75 -15.62
N GLN A 542 12.19 -17.12 -16.76
CA GLN A 542 11.31 -17.22 -17.93
C GLN A 542 11.22 -18.65 -18.45
N LEU A 543 10.15 -18.99 -19.16
CA LEU A 543 9.95 -20.32 -19.72
C LEU A 543 10.92 -20.66 -20.86
N PRO A 544 11.20 -19.79 -21.84
CA PRO A 544 12.21 -20.06 -22.86
C PRO A 544 13.63 -20.13 -22.27
N ASN A 545 14.43 -21.08 -22.72
CA ASN A 545 15.84 -21.19 -22.34
C ASN A 545 16.68 -20.16 -23.12
N LEU A 546 17.09 -19.10 -22.44
CA LEU A 546 17.94 -18.10 -23.06
C LEU A 546 19.42 -18.47 -22.94
N PRO A 547 20.25 -18.14 -23.95
CA PRO A 547 19.92 -17.41 -25.17
C PRO A 547 19.39 -18.27 -26.34
N SER A 548 19.23 -19.60 -26.21
CA SER A 548 18.89 -20.50 -27.32
C SER A 548 17.49 -20.22 -27.91
N ASP A 549 16.53 -19.97 -27.06
CA ASP A 549 15.10 -19.86 -27.44
C ASP A 549 14.62 -18.40 -27.54
N TYR A 550 15.54 -17.47 -27.83
CA TYR A 550 15.24 -16.03 -27.96
C TYR A 550 14.14 -15.69 -28.95
N HIS A 551 13.85 -16.60 -29.89
CA HIS A 551 12.84 -16.47 -30.95
C HIS A 551 11.41 -16.81 -30.47
N GLN A 552 11.25 -17.20 -29.22
CA GLN A 552 9.94 -17.59 -28.67
C GLN A 552 9.24 -16.43 -27.95
N THR A 553 7.94 -16.32 -28.21
CA THR A 553 7.02 -15.51 -27.42
C THR A 553 6.01 -16.44 -26.76
N THR A 554 5.92 -16.42 -25.45
CA THR A 554 5.16 -17.39 -24.67
C THR A 554 4.21 -16.70 -23.69
N LEU A 555 2.94 -17.12 -23.73
CA LEU A 555 1.98 -16.90 -22.67
C LEU A 555 1.80 -18.22 -21.92
N SER A 556 2.23 -18.27 -20.67
CA SER A 556 2.13 -19.49 -19.88
C SER A 556 1.61 -19.24 -18.47
N SER A 557 0.87 -20.20 -17.96
CA SER A 557 0.37 -20.20 -16.58
C SER A 557 0.71 -21.54 -15.93
N LYS A 558 1.61 -21.50 -14.96
CA LYS A 558 2.04 -22.67 -14.21
C LYS A 558 0.90 -23.16 -13.31
N THR A 559 0.79 -24.45 -13.09
CA THR A 559 -0.13 -25.05 -12.12
C THR A 559 0.11 -24.39 -10.75
N ILE A 560 -0.96 -23.96 -10.09
CA ILE A 560 -0.88 -23.31 -8.79
C ILE A 560 -0.62 -24.36 -7.73
N GLY A 561 0.33 -24.07 -6.84
CA GLY A 561 0.71 -24.95 -5.73
C GLY A 561 2.22 -24.97 -5.53
N VAL A 562 2.61 -25.25 -4.29
CA VAL A 562 4.03 -25.39 -3.91
C VAL A 562 4.59 -26.62 -4.63
N ASN A 563 5.74 -26.50 -5.28
CA ASN A 563 6.42 -27.56 -6.02
C ASN A 563 5.68 -28.12 -7.25
N GLU A 564 4.59 -27.52 -7.70
CA GLU A 564 3.93 -27.90 -8.94
C GLU A 564 4.80 -27.55 -10.16
N SER A 565 4.79 -28.42 -11.18
CA SER A 565 5.59 -28.24 -12.40
C SER A 565 4.74 -28.15 -13.68
N GLY A 566 3.47 -28.53 -13.61
CA GLY A 566 2.54 -28.46 -14.73
C GLY A 566 2.26 -27.04 -15.19
N ARG A 567 1.82 -26.86 -16.44
CA ARG A 567 1.45 -25.54 -16.97
C ARG A 567 0.56 -25.65 -18.20
N ASN A 568 -0.28 -24.66 -18.37
CA ASN A 568 -0.90 -24.32 -19.64
C ASN A 568 0.02 -23.35 -20.39
N GLU A 569 0.10 -23.49 -21.73
CA GLU A 569 1.07 -22.74 -22.49
C GLU A 569 0.54 -22.43 -23.90
N PHE A 570 0.78 -21.20 -24.36
CA PHE A 570 0.57 -20.76 -25.73
C PHE A 570 1.84 -20.06 -26.19
N THR A 571 2.59 -20.74 -27.07
CA THR A 571 3.91 -20.32 -27.54
C THR A 571 3.93 -20.11 -29.03
N PHE A 572 4.46 -18.97 -29.45
CA PHE A 572 4.84 -18.67 -30.81
C PHE A 572 6.36 -18.84 -30.93
N SER A 573 6.80 -19.67 -31.87
CA SER A 573 8.19 -19.79 -32.27
C SER A 573 8.36 -19.22 -33.67
N ASN A 574 9.21 -18.22 -33.81
CA ASN A 574 9.41 -17.46 -35.03
C ASN A 574 10.80 -17.72 -35.67
N LEU A 575 11.38 -18.87 -35.35
CA LEU A 575 12.64 -19.28 -35.98
C LEU A 575 12.37 -19.65 -37.44
N LYS A 576 13.07 -18.95 -38.37
CA LYS A 576 12.90 -19.14 -39.81
C LYS A 576 12.97 -20.64 -40.19
N ASP A 577 12.04 -21.08 -41.04
CA ASP A 577 11.85 -22.46 -41.48
C ASP A 577 11.52 -23.50 -40.37
N LYS A 578 11.22 -23.02 -39.17
CA LYS A 578 10.77 -23.79 -38.00
C LYS A 578 9.70 -23.06 -37.19
N GLU A 579 8.99 -22.17 -37.85
CA GLU A 579 7.89 -21.44 -37.24
C GLU A 579 6.79 -22.39 -36.82
N HIS A 580 6.31 -22.21 -35.61
CA HIS A 580 5.15 -22.97 -35.14
C HIS A 580 4.40 -22.24 -34.01
N ILE A 581 3.13 -22.60 -33.89
CA ILE A 581 2.29 -22.24 -32.75
C ILE A 581 2.06 -23.49 -31.92
N TYR A 582 2.35 -23.42 -30.63
CA TYR A 582 2.17 -24.50 -29.68
C TYR A 582 1.14 -24.13 -28.63
N LEU A 583 0.06 -24.93 -28.54
CA LEU A 583 -0.96 -24.83 -27.52
C LEU A 583 -0.94 -26.07 -26.66
N LYS A 584 -0.76 -25.90 -25.36
CA LYS A 584 -0.74 -26.97 -24.38
C LYS A 584 -1.74 -26.71 -23.28
N ALA A 585 -2.67 -27.63 -23.11
CA ALA A 585 -3.47 -27.73 -21.89
C ALA A 585 -2.84 -28.80 -20.97
N GLN A 586 -2.64 -28.45 -19.70
CA GLN A 586 -2.06 -29.38 -18.72
C GLN A 586 -2.97 -30.56 -18.44
N LYS A 587 -4.27 -30.34 -18.47
CA LYS A 587 -5.27 -31.39 -18.23
C LYS A 587 -6.35 -31.34 -19.29
N ASP A 588 -7.32 -30.47 -19.16
CA ASP A 588 -8.50 -30.44 -20.01
C ASP A 588 -8.44 -29.22 -20.94
N TYR A 589 -8.88 -29.41 -22.19
CA TYR A 589 -9.05 -28.35 -23.17
C TYR A 589 -10.52 -28.28 -23.56
N GLY A 590 -11.15 -27.16 -23.43
CA GLY A 590 -12.51 -26.87 -23.85
C GLY A 590 -12.56 -25.75 -24.86
N GLU A 591 -13.33 -25.89 -25.92
CA GLU A 591 -13.55 -24.88 -26.93
C GLU A 591 -15.05 -24.70 -27.13
N LEU A 592 -15.54 -23.47 -27.07
CA LEU A 592 -16.92 -23.09 -27.32
C LEU A 592 -16.98 -22.07 -28.45
N ILE A 593 -17.65 -22.43 -29.52
CA ILE A 593 -17.82 -21.57 -30.69
C ILE A 593 -19.31 -21.33 -30.87
N GLN A 594 -19.70 -20.05 -30.78
CA GLN A 594 -21.11 -19.66 -30.82
C GLN A 594 -21.73 -19.71 -32.20
N HIS A 595 -20.91 -19.68 -33.26
CA HIS A 595 -21.40 -19.63 -34.64
C HIS A 595 -20.63 -20.62 -35.50
N ASP A 596 -19.69 -20.21 -36.29
CA ASP A 596 -19.00 -21.05 -37.27
C ASP A 596 -17.55 -21.36 -36.87
N PHE A 597 -17.11 -22.56 -37.11
CA PHE A 597 -15.71 -22.99 -37.03
C PHE A 597 -15.19 -23.39 -38.40
N THR A 598 -14.18 -22.71 -38.87
CA THR A 598 -13.51 -22.99 -40.13
C THR A 598 -12.04 -23.32 -39.90
N GLN A 599 -11.57 -24.45 -40.46
CA GLN A 599 -10.17 -24.85 -40.41
C GLN A 599 -9.66 -25.19 -41.83
N THR A 600 -8.59 -24.56 -42.24
CA THR A 600 -7.89 -24.87 -43.47
C THR A 600 -6.45 -25.29 -43.20
N ILE A 601 -6.06 -26.46 -43.64
CA ILE A 601 -4.72 -27.03 -43.46
C ILE A 601 -4.17 -27.36 -44.84
N LEU A 602 -3.06 -26.74 -45.18
CA LEU A 602 -2.46 -26.84 -46.53
C LEU A 602 -1.62 -28.09 -46.73
N ASN A 603 -1.24 -28.76 -45.67
CA ASN A 603 -0.45 -29.99 -45.72
C ASN A 603 -1.14 -31.10 -44.88
N ASP A 604 -0.52 -31.56 -43.86
CA ASP A 604 -1.02 -32.74 -43.11
C ASP A 604 -1.76 -32.37 -41.85
N LYS A 605 -2.84 -33.08 -41.54
CA LYS A 605 -3.50 -33.04 -40.22
C LYS A 605 -3.36 -34.40 -39.58
N SER A 606 -2.78 -34.44 -38.36
CA SER A 606 -2.72 -35.63 -37.53
C SER A 606 -3.49 -35.41 -36.22
N SER A 607 -4.30 -36.37 -35.86
CA SER A 607 -5.03 -36.40 -34.59
C SER A 607 -4.82 -37.72 -33.90
N LYS A 608 -4.42 -37.74 -32.63
CA LYS A 608 -4.22 -38.92 -31.81
C LYS A 608 -5.04 -38.80 -30.52
N VAL A 609 -6.00 -39.70 -30.37
CA VAL A 609 -6.84 -39.82 -29.17
C VAL A 609 -6.55 -41.17 -28.53
N LEU A 610 -6.09 -41.14 -27.26
CA LEU A 610 -5.75 -42.36 -26.52
C LEU A 610 -6.97 -43.00 -25.83
N GLY A 611 -8.03 -42.24 -25.62
CA GLY A 611 -9.28 -42.69 -25.03
C GLY A 611 -10.41 -42.72 -26.07
N THR A 612 -11.55 -42.21 -25.69
CA THR A 612 -12.76 -42.20 -26.54
C THR A 612 -12.86 -40.91 -27.35
N TYR A 613 -13.15 -41.04 -28.63
CA TYR A 613 -13.55 -39.97 -29.52
C TYR A 613 -15.05 -39.99 -29.73
N THR A 614 -15.75 -38.93 -29.35
CA THR A 614 -17.19 -38.77 -29.54
C THR A 614 -17.50 -37.54 -30.37
N GLU A 615 -18.29 -37.71 -31.41
CA GLU A 615 -18.74 -36.63 -32.30
C GLU A 615 -20.28 -36.67 -32.37
N LYS A 616 -20.92 -35.53 -32.18
CA LYS A 616 -22.37 -35.35 -32.33
C LYS A 616 -22.65 -34.21 -33.27
N ILE A 617 -23.29 -34.50 -34.38
CA ILE A 617 -23.66 -33.55 -35.42
C ILE A 617 -25.18 -33.59 -35.55
N GLN A 618 -25.85 -32.45 -35.47
CA GLN A 618 -27.31 -32.38 -35.51
C GLN A 618 -27.90 -32.42 -36.92
N GLU A 619 -27.23 -31.79 -37.86
CA GLU A 619 -27.74 -31.66 -39.22
C GLU A 619 -27.04 -32.59 -40.20
N ALA A 620 -25.86 -32.28 -40.66
CA ALA A 620 -25.21 -33.05 -41.68
C ALA A 620 -23.69 -33.19 -41.45
N HIS A 621 -23.15 -34.37 -41.65
CA HIS A 621 -21.72 -34.60 -41.76
C HIS A 621 -21.35 -34.87 -43.22
N VAL A 622 -20.67 -33.96 -43.83
CA VAL A 622 -20.19 -34.10 -45.22
C VAL A 622 -18.69 -34.32 -45.19
N GLN A 623 -18.22 -35.42 -45.80
CA GLN A 623 -16.81 -35.71 -45.93
C GLN A 623 -16.45 -36.01 -47.36
N THR A 624 -15.54 -35.28 -47.97
CA THR A 624 -14.99 -35.51 -49.30
C THR A 624 -13.51 -35.86 -49.16
N ILE A 625 -13.10 -36.95 -49.78
CA ILE A 625 -11.70 -37.41 -49.81
C ILE A 625 -11.35 -37.82 -51.22
N ASP A 626 -10.36 -37.11 -51.80
CA ASP A 626 -10.05 -37.27 -53.24
C ASP A 626 -9.35 -38.58 -53.57
N LEU A 627 -8.53 -39.10 -52.66
CA LEU A 627 -7.72 -40.28 -52.99
C LEU A 627 -8.12 -41.52 -52.20
N ALA A 628 -7.95 -41.54 -50.88
CA ALA A 628 -8.17 -42.74 -50.10
C ALA A 628 -8.69 -42.49 -48.69
N LYS A 629 -9.62 -43.25 -48.21
CA LYS A 629 -10.06 -43.33 -46.82
C LYS A 629 -9.76 -44.72 -46.26
N ASN A 630 -8.90 -44.81 -45.27
CA ASN A 630 -8.65 -46.06 -44.54
C ASN A 630 -9.29 -45.97 -43.14
N VAL A 631 -10.03 -46.98 -42.81
CA VAL A 631 -10.64 -47.13 -41.47
C VAL A 631 -10.23 -48.48 -40.92
N ASN A 632 -9.37 -48.49 -39.92
CA ASN A 632 -8.95 -49.70 -39.23
C ASN A 632 -9.57 -49.70 -37.84
N VAL A 633 -10.37 -50.69 -37.55
CA VAL A 633 -11.04 -50.89 -36.27
C VAL A 633 -10.63 -52.22 -35.70
N GLY A 634 -10.00 -52.20 -34.52
CA GLY A 634 -9.44 -53.39 -33.91
C GLY A 634 -10.48 -54.34 -33.32
N ALA A 635 -11.67 -53.87 -33.00
CA ALA A 635 -12.72 -54.70 -32.38
C ALA A 635 -14.01 -54.62 -33.15
N GLU A 636 -14.79 -53.56 -33.04
CA GLU A 636 -16.12 -53.47 -33.61
C GLU A 636 -16.36 -52.18 -34.38
N TYR A 637 -16.98 -52.28 -35.56
CA TYR A 637 -17.41 -51.15 -36.37
C TYR A 637 -18.94 -51.21 -36.57
N LEU A 638 -19.70 -50.41 -35.83
CA LEU A 638 -21.15 -50.35 -35.92
C LEU A 638 -21.61 -49.10 -36.68
N THR A 639 -22.51 -49.31 -37.66
CA THR A 639 -23.15 -48.19 -38.37
C THR A 639 -24.67 -48.35 -38.24
N THR A 640 -25.35 -47.41 -37.60
CA THR A 640 -26.79 -47.32 -37.51
C THR A 640 -27.28 -46.12 -38.30
N VAL A 641 -28.19 -46.33 -39.21
CA VAL A 641 -28.77 -45.29 -40.05
C VAL A 641 -30.29 -45.34 -39.94
N GLY A 642 -30.94 -44.25 -39.53
CA GLY A 642 -32.38 -44.20 -39.27
C GLY A 642 -33.25 -44.27 -40.52
N LEU A 643 -32.79 -43.74 -41.64
CA LEU A 643 -33.61 -43.68 -42.85
C LEU A 643 -32.95 -44.42 -44.04
N SER A 644 -31.86 -43.92 -44.56
CA SER A 644 -31.22 -44.56 -45.72
C SER A 644 -29.68 -44.56 -45.63
N LYS A 645 -29.07 -45.60 -46.11
CA LYS A 645 -27.64 -45.71 -46.31
C LYS A 645 -27.36 -46.09 -47.73
N ASP A 646 -26.88 -45.16 -48.52
CA ASP A 646 -26.50 -45.39 -49.87
C ASP A 646 -25.01 -45.62 -49.97
N THR A 647 -24.59 -46.65 -50.68
CA THR A 647 -23.17 -46.92 -50.92
C THR A 647 -23.00 -47.14 -52.43
N VAL A 648 -22.27 -46.26 -53.03
CA VAL A 648 -21.96 -46.31 -54.47
C VAL A 648 -20.45 -46.57 -54.64
N VAL A 649 -20.11 -47.63 -55.33
CA VAL A 649 -18.73 -48.03 -55.57
C VAL A 649 -18.54 -48.22 -57.07
N GLY A 650 -17.63 -47.46 -57.64
CA GLY A 650 -17.44 -47.44 -59.11
C GLY A 650 -16.77 -48.69 -59.69
N LEU A 651 -15.92 -49.35 -58.95
CA LEU A 651 -15.14 -50.50 -59.50
C LEU A 651 -15.33 -51.75 -58.62
N SER A 652 -14.93 -51.78 -57.40
CA SER A 652 -15.04 -52.98 -56.60
C SER A 652 -15.39 -52.71 -55.14
N ASN A 653 -16.29 -53.50 -54.60
CA ASN A 653 -16.62 -53.55 -53.19
C ASN A 653 -16.28 -54.93 -52.66
N THR A 654 -15.31 -55.06 -51.79
CA THR A 654 -14.91 -56.33 -51.16
C THR A 654 -15.22 -56.33 -49.67
N VAL A 655 -15.95 -57.25 -49.23
CA VAL A 655 -16.30 -57.42 -47.80
C VAL A 655 -15.72 -58.79 -47.36
N ASN A 656 -14.71 -58.78 -46.53
CA ASN A 656 -14.13 -59.96 -45.90
C ASN A 656 -14.49 -59.99 -44.42
N VAL A 657 -15.19 -60.99 -44.03
CA VAL A 657 -15.68 -61.22 -42.65
C VAL A 657 -15.08 -62.54 -42.14
N GLY A 658 -14.27 -62.46 -41.07
CA GLY A 658 -13.55 -63.62 -40.56
C GLY A 658 -14.44 -64.65 -39.83
N VAL A 659 -15.49 -64.15 -39.18
CA VAL A 659 -16.31 -65.03 -38.34
C VAL A 659 -17.81 -64.99 -38.69
N ASP A 660 -18.43 -63.79 -38.60
CA ASP A 660 -19.89 -63.69 -38.70
C ASP A 660 -20.35 -62.49 -39.49
N ASN A 661 -21.14 -62.66 -40.49
CA ASN A 661 -21.74 -61.58 -41.30
C ASN A 661 -23.27 -61.69 -41.23
N LYS A 662 -23.95 -60.75 -40.56
CA LYS A 662 -25.40 -60.71 -40.42
C LYS A 662 -26.04 -59.55 -41.15
N ILE A 663 -26.87 -59.80 -42.08
CA ILE A 663 -27.70 -58.82 -42.81
C ILE A 663 -29.16 -58.98 -42.39
N ARG A 664 -29.76 -57.91 -41.85
CA ARG A 664 -31.16 -57.87 -41.45
C ARG A 664 -31.84 -56.70 -42.13
N VAL A 665 -32.92 -56.99 -42.85
CA VAL A 665 -33.70 -55.97 -43.53
C VAL A 665 -35.15 -56.10 -43.01
N GLY A 666 -35.71 -54.95 -42.50
CA GLY A 666 -37.03 -54.96 -41.86
C GLY A 666 -38.20 -55.06 -42.81
N GLN A 667 -38.08 -54.57 -44.01
CA GLN A 667 -39.14 -54.65 -45.03
C GLN A 667 -38.62 -55.28 -46.32
N ASP A 668 -38.00 -54.51 -47.18
CA ASP A 668 -37.62 -54.90 -48.49
C ASP A 668 -36.12 -54.97 -48.66
N SER A 669 -35.61 -56.06 -49.21
CA SER A 669 -34.24 -56.21 -49.66
C SER A 669 -34.22 -56.57 -51.12
N SER A 670 -33.56 -55.76 -51.90
CA SER A 670 -33.35 -56.10 -53.32
C SER A 670 -31.84 -56.14 -53.62
N GLU A 671 -31.45 -57.12 -54.33
CA GLU A 671 -30.11 -57.30 -54.85
C GLU A 671 -30.16 -57.46 -56.38
N TYR A 672 -29.48 -56.59 -57.09
CA TYR A 672 -29.32 -56.67 -58.51
C TYR A 672 -27.84 -56.91 -58.87
N VAL A 673 -27.60 -58.03 -59.55
CA VAL A 673 -26.29 -58.44 -60.02
C VAL A 673 -26.35 -58.50 -61.54
N GLY A 674 -25.59 -57.63 -62.20
CA GLY A 674 -25.67 -57.55 -63.66
C GLY A 674 -25.05 -58.75 -64.39
N ASN A 675 -24.13 -59.48 -63.70
CA ASN A 675 -23.48 -60.64 -64.30
C ASN A 675 -23.54 -61.80 -63.32
N ASP A 676 -22.51 -62.20 -62.71
CA ASP A 676 -22.44 -63.41 -61.90
C ASP A 676 -22.47 -63.13 -60.39
N LYS A 677 -23.26 -63.99 -59.70
CA LYS A 677 -23.22 -64.05 -58.24
C LYS A 677 -22.74 -65.41 -57.78
N SER A 678 -21.68 -65.49 -57.08
CA SER A 678 -21.18 -66.69 -56.43
C SER A 678 -21.33 -66.57 -54.90
N ILE A 679 -21.86 -67.65 -54.30
CA ILE A 679 -21.99 -67.82 -52.85
C ILE A 679 -21.35 -69.13 -52.45
N GLU A 680 -20.26 -69.07 -51.68
CA GLU A 680 -19.63 -70.28 -51.08
C GLU A 680 -19.84 -70.27 -49.57
N ILE A 681 -20.43 -71.30 -48.97
CA ILE A 681 -20.68 -71.47 -47.56
C ILE A 681 -20.09 -72.83 -47.12
N LYS A 682 -19.06 -72.76 -46.28
CA LYS A 682 -18.47 -74.01 -45.72
C LYS A 682 -19.20 -74.57 -44.53
N GLY A 683 -20.14 -73.88 -43.97
CA GLY A 683 -21.00 -74.34 -42.88
C GLY A 683 -22.46 -74.39 -43.32
N ASN A 684 -23.37 -74.03 -42.40
CA ASN A 684 -24.81 -74.13 -42.66
C ASN A 684 -25.36 -72.82 -43.28
N LEU A 685 -26.29 -72.93 -44.20
CA LEU A 685 -27.13 -71.79 -44.64
C LEU A 685 -28.57 -72.05 -44.19
N ASP A 686 -29.04 -71.23 -43.25
CA ASP A 686 -30.40 -71.23 -42.77
C ASP A 686 -31.21 -70.13 -43.41
N THR A 687 -32.28 -70.37 -44.09
CA THR A 687 -33.18 -69.38 -44.65
C THR A 687 -34.60 -69.59 -44.12
N VAL A 688 -35.22 -68.58 -43.58
CA VAL A 688 -36.59 -68.59 -43.07
C VAL A 688 -37.39 -67.50 -43.74
N VAL A 689 -38.46 -67.80 -44.39
CA VAL A 689 -39.39 -66.86 -45.05
C VAL A 689 -40.73 -67.06 -44.45
N TYR A 690 -41.32 -66.01 -43.83
CA TYR A 690 -42.59 -66.13 -43.10
C TYR A 690 -43.89 -66.04 -43.93
N GLN A 691 -43.81 -65.31 -45.04
CA GLN A 691 -44.93 -65.16 -45.94
C GLN A 691 -44.67 -65.85 -47.26
N ASN A 692 -44.00 -65.18 -48.13
CA ASN A 692 -43.75 -65.71 -49.42
C ASN A 692 -42.24 -65.52 -49.78
N GLU A 693 -41.54 -66.57 -50.06
CA GLU A 693 -40.27 -66.52 -50.79
C GLU A 693 -40.57 -66.59 -52.31
N ASN A 694 -40.39 -65.50 -52.95
CA ASN A 694 -40.41 -65.46 -54.41
C ASN A 694 -39.01 -65.53 -54.98
N ARG A 695 -38.62 -66.63 -55.47
CA ARG A 695 -37.34 -66.85 -56.08
C ARG A 695 -37.49 -67.09 -57.57
N THR A 696 -37.06 -66.21 -58.37
CA THR A 696 -37.09 -66.45 -59.84
C THR A 696 -35.64 -66.65 -60.30
N VAL A 697 -35.40 -67.80 -60.82
CA VAL A 697 -34.15 -68.14 -61.48
C VAL A 697 -34.52 -68.39 -62.97
N LYS A 698 -33.94 -67.58 -63.85
CA LYS A 698 -34.24 -67.67 -65.30
C LYS A 698 -33.47 -68.82 -65.98
N GLU A 699 -32.41 -69.23 -65.37
CA GLU A 699 -31.56 -70.33 -65.87
C GLU A 699 -31.30 -71.27 -64.70
N ASP A 700 -30.24 -71.94 -64.64
CA ASP A 700 -29.99 -73.07 -63.69
C ASP A 700 -29.82 -72.60 -62.23
N LYS A 701 -30.58 -73.17 -61.30
CA LYS A 701 -30.31 -73.13 -59.86
C LYS A 701 -29.67 -74.45 -59.43
N LYS A 702 -28.45 -74.34 -58.91
CA LYS A 702 -27.77 -75.49 -58.37
C LYS A 702 -27.63 -75.31 -56.86
N ASP A 703 -28.28 -76.08 -56.03
CA ASP A 703 -28.12 -76.20 -54.60
C ASP A 703 -27.30 -77.45 -54.30
N VAL A 704 -26.19 -77.31 -53.66
CA VAL A 704 -25.34 -78.39 -53.18
C VAL A 704 -25.28 -78.26 -51.65
N ILE A 705 -25.79 -79.15 -50.89
CA ILE A 705 -25.84 -79.16 -49.40
C ILE A 705 -25.19 -80.49 -48.98
N GLU A 706 -24.05 -80.37 -48.31
CA GLU A 706 -23.29 -81.55 -47.82
C GLU A 706 -23.65 -81.88 -46.33
N GLY A 707 -24.51 -81.12 -45.70
CA GLY A 707 -24.89 -81.27 -44.32
C GLY A 707 -26.41 -81.13 -44.07
N SER A 708 -26.86 -80.96 -42.88
CA SER A 708 -28.30 -80.75 -42.53
C SER A 708 -28.78 -79.40 -42.89
N TYR A 709 -29.88 -79.30 -43.61
CA TYR A 709 -30.63 -78.11 -43.84
C TYR A 709 -31.97 -78.20 -43.07
N GLU A 710 -32.20 -77.38 -42.12
CA GLU A 710 -33.46 -77.36 -41.40
C GLU A 710 -34.18 -76.03 -41.63
N MET A 711 -35.41 -76.06 -42.09
CA MET A 711 -36.29 -74.95 -42.24
C MET A 711 -37.53 -75.21 -41.39
N SER A 712 -37.69 -74.51 -40.33
CA SER A 712 -38.86 -74.58 -39.47
C SER A 712 -39.66 -73.32 -39.58
N SER A 713 -40.87 -73.31 -39.89
CA SER A 713 -41.80 -72.20 -39.95
C SER A 713 -43.10 -72.45 -39.26
N SER A 714 -43.32 -71.80 -38.18
CA SER A 714 -44.69 -71.67 -37.64
C SER A 714 -44.88 -70.21 -37.26
N LYS A 715 -45.51 -69.47 -38.19
CA LYS A 715 -45.99 -68.10 -37.96
C LYS A 715 -44.88 -67.07 -37.59
N GLY A 716 -44.22 -66.59 -38.57
CA GLY A 716 -43.45 -65.34 -38.59
C GLY A 716 -42.48 -65.15 -37.48
N ILE A 717 -41.21 -64.80 -37.83
CA ILE A 717 -40.27 -64.41 -36.87
C ILE A 717 -40.26 -62.86 -36.78
N ASN A 718 -41.20 -62.31 -35.98
CA ASN A 718 -41.13 -60.95 -35.50
C ASN A 718 -40.34 -60.99 -34.22
N LYS A 719 -39.15 -60.52 -34.27
CA LYS A 719 -38.46 -60.09 -33.07
C LYS A 719 -38.78 -58.61 -32.80
N TYR A 720 -40.00 -58.41 -32.33
CA TYR A 720 -40.45 -57.22 -31.74
C TYR A 720 -40.19 -57.33 -30.25
N THR A 721 -39.34 -56.48 -29.73
CA THR A 721 -39.29 -56.31 -28.30
C THR A 721 -39.70 -54.92 -28.00
N GLN A 722 -40.79 -54.70 -27.31
CA GLN A 722 -41.24 -53.41 -26.80
C GLN A 722 -40.50 -53.04 -25.53
N GLU A 723 -39.72 -53.95 -24.94
CA GLU A 723 -39.17 -53.69 -23.60
C GLU A 723 -37.69 -53.43 -23.56
N HIS A 724 -36.84 -54.11 -24.19
CA HIS A 724 -35.42 -53.71 -24.24
C HIS A 724 -34.69 -54.43 -25.39
N ILE A 725 -33.74 -53.70 -25.95
CA ILE A 725 -32.72 -54.28 -26.80
C ILE A 725 -31.45 -54.29 -25.95
N VAL A 726 -31.04 -55.46 -25.55
CA VAL A 726 -29.75 -55.65 -24.91
C VAL A 726 -28.73 -55.90 -26.00
N LEU A 727 -27.88 -54.94 -26.25
CA LEU A 727 -26.65 -55.07 -27.06
C LEU A 727 -25.51 -55.32 -26.10
N GLN A 728 -25.12 -56.58 -25.98
CA GLN A 728 -23.97 -56.94 -25.18
C GLN A 728 -22.79 -57.31 -26.09
N ALA A 729 -21.70 -56.67 -26.01
CA ALA A 729 -20.49 -57.03 -26.69
C ALA A 729 -19.35 -57.00 -25.68
N ASP A 730 -18.48 -57.98 -25.72
CA ASP A 730 -17.31 -58.04 -24.81
C ASP A 730 -16.29 -56.94 -25.05
N ASN A 731 -16.38 -56.25 -26.21
CA ASN A 731 -15.40 -55.21 -26.53
C ASN A 731 -16.07 -53.83 -26.67
N TYR A 732 -17.07 -53.61 -27.55
CA TYR A 732 -17.71 -52.29 -27.66
C TYR A 732 -19.07 -52.33 -28.41
N ILE A 733 -19.87 -51.32 -28.21
CA ILE A 733 -21.12 -51.09 -28.93
C ILE A 733 -21.07 -49.70 -29.57
N ASP A 734 -21.20 -49.61 -30.92
CA ASP A 734 -21.31 -48.36 -31.65
C ASP A 734 -22.77 -48.06 -31.98
N ILE A 735 -23.30 -46.96 -31.44
CA ILE A 735 -24.68 -46.53 -31.64
C ILE A 735 -24.71 -45.23 -32.41
N LYS A 736 -25.26 -45.21 -33.64
CA LYS A 736 -25.38 -43.97 -34.43
C LYS A 736 -26.82 -43.59 -34.65
N SER A 737 -27.16 -42.39 -34.45
CA SER A 737 -28.47 -41.81 -34.70
C SER A 737 -28.37 -40.59 -35.58
N LYS A 738 -29.26 -40.42 -36.56
CA LYS A 738 -29.37 -39.23 -37.38
C LYS A 738 -30.14 -38.08 -36.67
N SER A 739 -30.82 -38.36 -35.60
CA SER A 739 -31.68 -37.40 -34.95
C SER A 739 -31.26 -37.16 -33.51
N ASN A 740 -31.64 -37.96 -32.60
CA ASN A 740 -31.32 -37.80 -31.19
C ASN A 740 -30.91 -39.13 -30.59
N LEU A 741 -29.84 -39.16 -29.89
CA LEU A 741 -29.59 -40.18 -28.89
C LEU A 741 -29.94 -39.59 -27.53
N THR A 742 -31.05 -40.04 -26.97
CA THR A 742 -31.48 -39.59 -25.65
C THR A 742 -31.30 -40.70 -24.65
N THR A 743 -30.50 -40.48 -23.69
CA THR A 743 -30.47 -41.33 -22.49
C THR A 743 -31.18 -40.58 -21.37
N ASN A 744 -32.34 -41.04 -20.96
CA ASN A 744 -33.02 -40.52 -19.77
C ASN A 744 -32.78 -41.44 -18.60
N THR A 745 -32.39 -40.93 -17.50
CA THR A 745 -32.32 -41.66 -16.26
C THR A 745 -32.92 -40.79 -15.16
N ASP A 746 -33.74 -41.34 -14.30
CA ASP A 746 -34.39 -40.62 -13.19
C ASP A 746 -33.42 -40.41 -11.99
N SER A 747 -32.19 -40.93 -12.09
CA SER A 747 -31.28 -40.92 -10.96
C SER A 747 -29.91 -40.30 -11.31
N GLN A 748 -29.01 -41.04 -11.86
CA GLN A 748 -27.65 -40.59 -12.10
C GLN A 748 -27.16 -41.08 -13.47
N HIS A 749 -26.61 -40.16 -14.24
CA HIS A 749 -25.82 -40.49 -15.42
C HIS A 749 -24.34 -40.41 -15.07
N THR A 750 -23.62 -41.51 -15.16
CA THR A 750 -22.20 -41.56 -14.88
C THR A 750 -21.44 -41.94 -16.13
N GLU A 751 -20.49 -41.09 -16.50
CA GLU A 751 -19.56 -41.39 -17.58
C GLU A 751 -18.15 -41.46 -16.99
N VAL A 752 -17.49 -42.58 -17.14
CA VAL A 752 -16.14 -42.82 -16.66
C VAL A 752 -15.24 -43.15 -17.84
N ALA A 753 -14.25 -42.33 -18.08
CA ALA A 753 -13.28 -42.50 -19.15
C ALA A 753 -11.91 -42.02 -18.72
N ASP A 754 -10.82 -42.58 -19.24
CA ASP A 754 -9.48 -42.08 -19.04
C ASP A 754 -9.29 -40.70 -19.70
N SER A 755 -9.98 -40.47 -20.79
CA SER A 755 -10.06 -39.16 -21.45
C SER A 755 -11.38 -39.03 -22.20
N LYS A 756 -11.92 -37.82 -22.27
CA LYS A 756 -13.07 -37.44 -23.05
C LYS A 756 -12.76 -36.31 -24.00
N PHE A 757 -12.99 -36.54 -25.29
CA PHE A 757 -12.93 -35.52 -26.31
C PHE A 757 -14.33 -35.25 -26.87
N SER A 758 -14.72 -34.03 -27.04
CA SER A 758 -15.95 -33.61 -27.65
C SER A 758 -15.68 -32.59 -28.74
N ASP A 759 -15.93 -32.95 -30.02
CA ASP A 759 -15.86 -32.01 -31.15
C ASP A 759 -17.30 -31.66 -31.55
N ILE A 760 -17.70 -30.43 -31.30
CA ILE A 760 -19.07 -29.95 -31.46
C ILE A 760 -19.05 -28.74 -32.40
N LYS A 761 -19.65 -28.90 -33.59
CA LYS A 761 -19.60 -27.86 -34.63
C LYS A 761 -20.64 -26.76 -34.49
N SER A 762 -21.55 -26.85 -33.58
CA SER A 762 -22.59 -25.84 -33.36
C SER A 762 -22.62 -25.37 -31.90
N ASN A 763 -23.31 -26.07 -31.02
CA ASN A 763 -23.43 -25.68 -29.62
C ASN A 763 -23.10 -26.83 -28.69
N TYR A 764 -22.30 -26.58 -27.71
CA TYR A 764 -22.17 -27.41 -26.52
C TYR A 764 -22.74 -26.65 -25.35
N GLU A 765 -23.90 -27.05 -24.90
CA GLU A 765 -24.57 -26.43 -23.79
C GLU A 765 -24.62 -27.42 -22.62
N VAL A 766 -24.19 -26.92 -21.49
CA VAL A 766 -24.32 -27.65 -20.23
C VAL A 766 -25.20 -26.81 -19.35
N ASP A 767 -26.42 -27.26 -19.14
CA ASP A 767 -27.39 -26.69 -18.19
C ASP A 767 -27.39 -27.53 -16.92
N ALA A 768 -26.99 -26.98 -15.82
CA ALA A 768 -26.98 -27.62 -14.52
C ALA A 768 -27.77 -26.79 -13.53
N GLY A 769 -28.81 -27.37 -12.91
CA GLY A 769 -29.69 -26.66 -11.99
C GLY A 769 -28.97 -26.06 -10.76
N ASN A 770 -27.88 -26.67 -10.31
CA ASN A 770 -27.20 -26.23 -9.10
C ASN A 770 -25.73 -25.78 -9.35
N GLN A 771 -24.96 -26.63 -10.01
CA GLN A 771 -23.53 -26.42 -10.08
C GLN A 771 -22.92 -27.17 -11.26
N ILE A 772 -21.94 -26.54 -11.91
CA ILE A 772 -20.96 -27.22 -12.78
C ILE A 772 -19.64 -27.20 -12.06
N LEU A 773 -19.07 -28.35 -11.81
CA LEU A 773 -17.83 -28.50 -11.09
C LEU A 773 -16.79 -29.24 -11.95
N HIS A 774 -15.69 -28.59 -12.24
CA HIS A 774 -14.51 -29.23 -12.81
C HIS A 774 -13.42 -29.29 -11.77
N GLN A 775 -12.97 -30.47 -11.40
CA GLN A 775 -12.02 -30.66 -10.33
C GLN A 775 -10.82 -31.50 -10.75
N VAL A 776 -9.62 -31.09 -10.42
CA VAL A 776 -8.36 -31.78 -10.63
C VAL A 776 -7.53 -31.72 -9.37
N GLY A 777 -7.47 -32.79 -8.59
CA GLY A 777 -6.82 -32.77 -7.29
C GLY A 777 -7.42 -31.71 -6.38
N ASN A 778 -6.62 -30.74 -5.97
CA ASN A 778 -7.06 -29.61 -5.15
C ASN A 778 -7.46 -28.35 -5.96
N ALA A 779 -7.36 -28.42 -7.29
CA ALA A 779 -7.81 -27.33 -8.16
C ALA A 779 -9.26 -27.56 -8.60
N GLN A 780 -10.06 -26.50 -8.62
CA GLN A 780 -11.49 -26.57 -8.83
C GLN A 780 -11.98 -25.34 -9.61
N ILE A 781 -12.82 -25.59 -10.63
CA ILE A 781 -13.64 -24.55 -11.26
C ILE A 781 -15.09 -24.89 -10.93
N GLU A 782 -15.76 -24.01 -10.27
CA GLU A 782 -17.14 -24.10 -9.86
C GLU A 782 -17.94 -22.98 -10.51
N ILE A 783 -18.98 -23.33 -11.24
CA ILE A 783 -19.91 -22.38 -11.87
C ILE A 783 -21.27 -22.58 -11.21
N THR A 784 -21.80 -21.52 -10.64
CA THR A 784 -23.14 -21.49 -10.07
C THR A 784 -23.98 -20.44 -10.77
N SER A 785 -25.25 -20.33 -10.42
CA SER A 785 -26.14 -19.29 -10.94
C SER A 785 -25.64 -17.84 -10.64
N ASN A 786 -24.78 -17.66 -9.65
CA ASN A 786 -24.38 -16.34 -9.16
C ASN A 786 -22.91 -16.02 -9.39
N ASN A 787 -22.08 -17.04 -9.58
CA ASN A 787 -20.63 -16.83 -9.67
C ASN A 787 -19.92 -17.96 -10.44
N VAL A 788 -18.74 -17.63 -10.91
CA VAL A 788 -17.73 -18.60 -11.32
C VAL A 788 -16.57 -18.51 -10.34
N ILE A 789 -16.24 -19.60 -9.73
CA ILE A 789 -15.18 -19.68 -8.71
C ILE A 789 -14.10 -20.62 -9.23
N ILE A 790 -12.88 -20.12 -9.26
CA ILE A 790 -11.69 -20.92 -9.58
C ILE A 790 -10.85 -21.04 -8.33
N ARG A 791 -10.70 -22.23 -7.82
CA ARG A 791 -9.91 -22.55 -6.63
C ARG A 791 -8.73 -23.42 -7.00
N ALA A 792 -7.54 -23.06 -6.55
CA ALA A 792 -6.37 -23.94 -6.68
C ALA A 792 -5.27 -23.54 -5.71
N GLY A 793 -4.71 -24.49 -4.98
CA GLY A 793 -3.57 -24.28 -4.10
C GLY A 793 -3.77 -23.29 -2.95
N GLY A 794 -5.01 -23.10 -2.50
CA GLY A 794 -5.36 -22.12 -1.46
C GLY A 794 -5.80 -20.76 -2.00
N VAL A 795 -5.88 -20.64 -3.32
CA VAL A 795 -6.34 -19.43 -4.02
C VAL A 795 -7.75 -19.66 -4.55
N GLU A 796 -8.56 -18.65 -4.45
CA GLU A 796 -9.92 -18.62 -4.98
C GLU A 796 -10.14 -17.36 -5.82
N ALA A 797 -10.48 -17.54 -7.09
CA ALA A 797 -10.92 -16.46 -7.96
C ALA A 797 -12.43 -16.57 -8.16
N ILE A 798 -13.15 -15.57 -7.80
CA ILE A 798 -14.61 -15.51 -7.88
C ILE A 798 -15.00 -14.45 -8.92
N PHE A 799 -15.79 -14.86 -9.91
CA PHE A 799 -16.39 -14.00 -10.92
C PHE A 799 -17.87 -13.89 -10.60
N ASP A 800 -18.33 -12.76 -10.18
CA ASP A 800 -19.75 -12.50 -9.88
C ASP A 800 -20.24 -11.20 -10.53
N GLN A 801 -21.43 -10.78 -10.23
CA GLN A 801 -22.03 -9.53 -10.77
C GLN A 801 -21.23 -8.25 -10.43
N ARG A 802 -20.35 -8.30 -9.46
CA ARG A 802 -19.52 -7.16 -9.02
C ARG A 802 -18.13 -7.14 -9.68
N GLY A 803 -17.75 -8.22 -10.35
CA GLY A 803 -16.46 -8.34 -11.02
C GLY A 803 -15.73 -9.63 -10.68
N ILE A 804 -14.43 -9.50 -10.56
CA ILE A 804 -13.54 -10.61 -10.26
C ILE A 804 -12.87 -10.38 -8.91
N THR A 805 -13.12 -11.27 -7.99
CA THR A 805 -12.46 -11.29 -6.67
C THR A 805 -11.48 -12.45 -6.60
N VAL A 806 -10.25 -12.20 -6.25
CA VAL A 806 -9.25 -13.26 -6.04
C VAL A 806 -8.79 -13.25 -4.58
N ILE A 807 -8.98 -14.37 -3.92
CA ILE A 807 -8.64 -14.58 -2.51
C ILE A 807 -7.46 -15.55 -2.46
N GLY A 808 -6.39 -15.18 -1.79
CA GLY A 808 -5.22 -16.04 -1.59
C GLY A 808 -4.16 -16.01 -2.69
N GLY A 809 -4.24 -15.09 -3.65
CA GLY A 809 -3.31 -14.95 -4.75
C GLY A 809 -3.32 -13.57 -5.42
N GLU A 810 -2.65 -13.43 -6.55
CA GLU A 810 -2.55 -12.17 -7.28
C GLU A 810 -2.83 -12.33 -8.79
N VAL A 811 -3.21 -11.23 -9.45
CA VAL A 811 -3.38 -11.17 -10.92
C VAL A 811 -2.12 -10.57 -11.55
N ARG A 812 -1.50 -11.23 -12.51
CA ARG A 812 -0.42 -10.70 -13.34
C ARG A 812 -0.88 -10.48 -14.76
N ALA A 813 -0.56 -9.30 -15.28
CA ALA A 813 -0.65 -9.00 -16.69
C ALA A 813 0.78 -8.89 -17.25
N GLU A 814 1.13 -9.73 -18.21
CA GLU A 814 2.37 -9.62 -18.97
C GLU A 814 2.14 -8.83 -20.27
#